data_f2dc3ab721daeb165c04efb697de45fb
#
_entry.id   f2dc3ab721daeb165c04efb697de45fb
#
_cell.length_a   1.000
_cell.length_b   1.000
_cell.length_c   1.000
_cell.angle_alpha   90.00
_cell.angle_beta   90.00
_cell.angle_gamma   90.00
#
_symmetry.space_group_name_H-M   'P 1'
#
loop_
_entity.id
_entity.type
_entity.pdbx_description
1 polymer ?
#
loop_
_entity_poly.entity_id
_entity_poly.type
_entity_poly.pdbx_seq_one_letter_code
_entity_poly.pdbx_strand_id
1 'polypeptide(L)'
;MTQHQTHSSQPLLEVSNLTREFPAGEGTVQILKGIDLKIYAGELVAIVGQSGSGKSTLMNILGCLDKPTAGSYQVSGRETRQLEPDELAQLRREYFGFIFQRYHLLGDLSASGNVEVPAIYAGVDSHLRQERSAKLLSELGLEERLHHRPSQLSGGQQQRVSIARALMNGGDVILADEPTGALDKNSGIEVMRILRELNAKGHTIILVTHDLNVAKNATRIIEISDGNIISDRANVPENADNDLEHQTLQRTPQKKTSAWRSFFDRLGEAFRMALLAMNAHRMRTFLTMLGIIIGIASVVSVVALGNGSQKQILENISSLGTNTITVYQGRGFGDNSRTSQAKTLIPADAEALAEQPYVDGVSPSANTSLTLRYKDTEAAATVNGVSSDFFYVRGMTFKSGQPFDKSSVTQRAQDVVIDTNTEKTFFADGTNPVGQVLLLGSVPSRIIGVIDAQQGFMGSSDSLNVYLPYSTVMSRMLGQSNVRSIIVRIKDEYPSSAAENAILTLLEQRHGAQDVFTQNSDSIRETIQQTTATMTLLISAIAVISLVVGGIGVMNIMLVSVTERTQEIGVRMAVGARQSDILQQFLIEAILVCLLGGVLGVLLSLGIGQIIGHFAKGVIEMSYSTTSIVAAFVCSSLIGIVFGFLPARNAAQLDPVAALARE
;
A
#
# COMPACT_ATOMS: atom_id res chain seq x y z
N MET A 1 70.67 30.44 10.35
CA MET A 1 69.59 31.07 9.57
C MET A 1 68.46 30.05 9.37
N THR A 2 67.52 30.08 10.29
CA THR A 2 66.35 29.17 10.35
C THR A 2 65.28 29.76 9.40
N GLN A 3 64.99 29.04 8.31
CA GLN A 3 63.86 29.40 7.44
C GLN A 3 62.57 29.06 8.18
N HIS A 4 61.83 30.10 8.59
CA HIS A 4 60.46 29.99 8.95
C HIS A 4 59.65 29.59 7.70
N GLN A 5 59.14 28.35 7.71
CA GLN A 5 58.07 27.91 6.76
C GLN A 5 56.83 28.76 7.01
N THR A 6 56.47 29.57 6.03
CA THR A 6 55.26 30.36 5.99
C THR A 6 54.06 29.39 5.87
N HIS A 7 53.37 29.10 7.00
CA HIS A 7 52.03 28.54 7.00
C HIS A 7 51.11 29.43 6.17
N SER A 8 50.22 28.84 5.40
CA SER A 8 49.20 29.55 4.64
C SER A 8 48.49 30.55 5.57
N SER A 9 48.40 31.81 5.17
CA SER A 9 48.02 32.93 6.00
C SER A 9 46.54 32.98 6.44
N GLN A 10 45.73 32.00 6.07
CA GLN A 10 44.31 31.91 6.45
C GLN A 10 44.06 30.77 7.42
N PRO A 11 43.34 31.00 8.52
CA PRO A 11 42.89 29.93 9.44
C PRO A 11 41.92 29.02 8.74
N LEU A 12 41.97 27.71 9.03
CA LEU A 12 41.00 26.72 8.54
C LEU A 12 39.66 26.87 9.26
N LEU A 13 39.70 27.11 10.57
CA LEU A 13 38.55 27.44 11.40
C LEU A 13 38.82 28.76 12.12
N GLU A 14 37.87 29.70 12.02
CA GLU A 14 37.95 30.99 12.70
C GLU A 14 36.67 31.32 13.44
N VAL A 15 36.81 31.51 14.73
CA VAL A 15 35.72 31.82 15.67
C VAL A 15 36.00 33.20 16.26
N SER A 16 34.98 34.08 16.20
CA SER A 16 35.13 35.48 16.73
C SER A 16 33.92 35.80 17.60
N ASN A 17 34.20 36.16 18.85
CA ASN A 17 33.23 36.55 19.88
C ASN A 17 32.00 35.65 19.94
N LEU A 18 32.22 34.32 19.90
CA LEU A 18 31.16 33.31 19.81
C LEU A 18 30.47 33.10 21.15
N THR A 19 29.14 33.21 21.15
CA THR A 19 28.33 32.94 22.31
C THR A 19 27.30 31.85 22.01
N ARG A 20 26.97 31.06 23.05
CA ARG A 20 25.90 30.09 22.96
C ARG A 20 25.05 30.06 24.22
N GLU A 21 23.75 30.25 24.06
CA GLU A 21 22.75 30.29 25.12
C GLU A 21 21.72 29.18 24.92
N PHE A 22 21.26 28.62 26.01
CA PHE A 22 20.18 27.65 26.01
C PHE A 22 19.04 28.12 26.92
N PRO A 23 17.77 27.83 26.59
CA PRO A 23 16.65 28.15 27.46
C PRO A 23 16.71 27.31 28.74
N ALA A 24 16.52 27.96 29.90
CA ALA A 24 16.51 27.34 31.22
C ALA A 24 15.40 27.95 32.07
N GLY A 25 14.28 27.27 32.20
CA GLY A 25 13.09 27.78 32.91
C GLY A 25 12.55 29.05 32.26
N GLU A 26 12.39 30.15 33.05
CA GLU A 26 11.96 31.46 32.54
C GLU A 26 13.11 32.34 31.95
N GLY A 27 14.35 31.84 31.97
CA GLY A 27 15.52 32.57 31.49
C GLY A 27 16.37 31.81 30.48
N THR A 28 17.55 32.35 30.18
CA THR A 28 18.58 31.71 29.37
C THR A 28 19.86 31.51 30.16
N VAL A 29 20.54 30.39 29.94
CA VAL A 29 21.89 30.14 30.49
C VAL A 29 22.90 30.21 29.37
N GLN A 30 23.88 31.10 29.50
CA GLN A 30 24.94 31.25 28.57
C GLN A 30 26.08 30.26 28.88
N ILE A 31 26.27 29.29 27.96
CA ILE A 31 27.28 28.24 28.10
C ILE A 31 28.62 28.67 27.51
N LEU A 32 28.63 29.41 26.39
CA LEU A 32 29.84 30.00 25.82
C LEU A 32 29.73 31.52 25.85
N LYS A 33 30.79 32.17 26.32
CA LYS A 33 30.78 33.59 26.73
C LYS A 33 31.79 34.43 25.95
N GLY A 34 31.71 34.47 24.59
CA GLY A 34 32.60 35.27 23.76
C GLY A 34 33.91 34.55 23.48
N ILE A 35 33.87 33.40 22.86
CA ILE A 35 35.05 32.61 22.47
C ILE A 35 35.67 33.20 21.20
N ASP A 36 36.96 33.42 21.27
CA ASP A 36 37.82 33.74 20.12
C ASP A 36 38.84 32.62 19.92
N LEU A 37 38.88 32.02 18.74
CA LEU A 37 39.72 30.84 18.45
C LEU A 37 40.04 30.75 16.97
N LYS A 38 41.33 30.55 16.65
CA LYS A 38 41.80 30.25 15.28
C LYS A 38 42.53 28.92 15.26
N ILE A 39 42.17 28.04 14.34
CA ILE A 39 42.80 26.73 14.14
C ILE A 39 43.31 26.67 12.70
N TYR A 40 44.59 26.33 12.54
CA TYR A 40 45.24 26.21 11.25
C TYR A 40 45.31 24.78 10.74
N ALA A 41 45.44 24.60 9.43
CA ALA A 41 45.54 23.27 8.83
C ALA A 41 46.76 22.49 9.37
N GLY A 42 46.56 21.25 9.71
CA GLY A 42 47.58 20.35 10.23
C GLY A 42 47.88 20.50 11.73
N GLU A 43 47.15 21.33 12.48
CA GLU A 43 47.31 21.42 13.94
C GLU A 43 46.68 20.18 14.63
N LEU A 44 47.32 19.70 15.71
CA LEU A 44 46.74 18.78 16.68
C LEU A 44 46.45 19.56 17.97
N VAL A 45 45.17 19.90 18.16
CA VAL A 45 44.72 20.78 19.27
C VAL A 45 43.96 19.93 20.29
N ALA A 46 44.29 20.06 21.57
CA ALA A 46 43.50 19.50 22.67
C ALA A 46 42.68 20.61 23.37
N ILE A 47 41.39 20.44 23.47
CA ILE A 47 40.50 21.30 24.26
C ILE A 47 40.22 20.56 25.59
N VAL A 48 40.68 21.15 26.69
CA VAL A 48 40.58 20.59 28.02
C VAL A 48 39.74 21.46 28.96
N GLY A 49 39.22 20.90 30.05
CA GLY A 49 38.45 21.62 31.05
C GLY A 49 37.57 20.66 31.88
N GLN A 50 36.99 21.17 32.94
CA GLN A 50 36.09 20.38 33.79
C GLN A 50 34.79 19.99 33.09
N SER A 51 34.05 19.00 33.63
CA SER A 51 32.73 18.67 33.14
C SER A 51 31.80 19.91 33.26
N GLY A 52 31.01 20.18 32.24
CA GLY A 52 30.10 21.33 32.21
C GLY A 52 30.77 22.67 31.77
N SER A 53 32.08 22.71 31.49
CA SER A 53 32.79 23.96 31.10
C SER A 53 32.45 24.48 29.69
N GLY A 54 31.66 23.78 28.89
CA GLY A 54 31.28 24.17 27.51
C GLY A 54 32.05 23.49 26.38
N LYS A 55 32.94 22.52 26.67
CA LYS A 55 33.80 21.83 25.66
C LYS A 55 32.96 21.14 24.54
N SER A 56 32.00 20.30 24.92
CA SER A 56 31.17 19.58 23.95
C SER A 56 30.27 20.54 23.16
N THR A 57 29.82 21.66 23.78
CA THR A 57 29.07 22.70 23.09
C THR A 57 29.93 23.38 22.04
N LEU A 58 31.18 23.75 22.39
CA LEU A 58 32.12 24.32 21.43
C LEU A 58 32.43 23.34 20.30
N MET A 59 32.70 22.08 20.61
CA MET A 59 32.95 21.04 19.60
C MET A 59 31.74 20.84 18.64
N ASN A 60 30.52 20.86 19.16
CA ASN A 60 29.32 20.77 18.32
C ASN A 60 29.18 21.93 17.35
N ILE A 61 29.53 23.14 17.78
CA ILE A 61 29.53 24.32 16.91
C ILE A 61 30.68 24.25 15.89
N LEU A 62 31.89 23.86 16.32
CA LEU A 62 33.04 23.69 15.42
C LEU A 62 32.74 22.64 14.35
N GLY A 63 32.00 21.57 14.71
CA GLY A 63 31.56 20.52 13.79
C GLY A 63 30.31 20.85 12.98
N CYS A 64 29.79 22.07 13.06
CA CYS A 64 28.55 22.48 12.39
C CYS A 64 27.32 21.59 12.77
N LEU A 65 27.34 20.98 13.95
CA LEU A 65 26.19 20.25 14.50
C LEU A 65 25.19 21.20 15.18
N ASP A 66 25.72 22.29 15.77
CA ASP A 66 24.93 23.35 16.40
C ASP A 66 25.33 24.71 15.84
N LYS A 67 24.51 25.74 16.01
CA LYS A 67 24.74 27.11 15.58
C LYS A 67 25.04 28.01 16.77
N PRO A 68 25.94 28.99 16.65
CA PRO A 68 26.13 29.99 17.68
C PRO A 68 24.90 30.91 17.82
N THR A 69 24.66 31.39 19.06
CA THR A 69 23.60 32.38 19.32
C THR A 69 24.04 33.76 18.78
N ALA A 70 25.28 34.14 19.05
CA ALA A 70 25.87 35.33 18.49
C ALA A 70 27.38 35.13 18.19
N GLY A 71 28.01 36.11 17.54
CA GLY A 71 29.38 36.00 17.04
C GLY A 71 29.43 35.45 15.62
N SER A 72 30.65 35.17 15.13
CA SER A 72 30.93 34.63 13.80
C SER A 72 31.70 33.32 13.91
N TYR A 73 31.38 32.37 13.05
CA TYR A 73 32.16 31.16 12.86
C TYR A 73 32.34 30.86 11.37
N GLN A 74 33.59 30.79 10.94
CA GLN A 74 33.95 30.53 9.56
C GLN A 74 34.71 29.21 9.40
N VAL A 75 34.38 28.45 8.38
CA VAL A 75 35.06 27.23 7.94
C VAL A 75 35.70 27.53 6.58
N SER A 76 37.01 27.54 6.50
CA SER A 76 37.73 27.87 5.28
C SER A 76 37.26 29.20 4.63
N GLY A 77 36.99 30.20 5.46
CA GLY A 77 36.47 31.52 5.05
C GLY A 77 34.96 31.59 4.77
N ARG A 78 34.21 30.52 4.90
CA ARG A 78 32.75 30.49 4.71
C ARG A 78 32.03 30.64 6.04
N GLU A 79 31.24 31.72 6.19
CA GLU A 79 30.43 31.98 7.39
C GLU A 79 29.32 30.92 7.56
N THR A 80 29.18 30.35 8.77
CA THR A 80 28.28 29.23 9.03
C THR A 80 26.94 29.63 9.63
N ARG A 81 26.86 30.78 10.31
CA ARG A 81 25.68 31.18 11.09
C ARG A 81 24.40 31.30 10.25
N GLN A 82 24.52 31.78 9.01
CA GLN A 82 23.38 32.03 8.12
C GLN A 82 23.03 30.84 7.24
N LEU A 83 23.83 29.77 7.30
CA LEU A 83 23.60 28.56 6.46
C LEU A 83 22.38 27.79 6.89
N GLU A 84 21.66 27.29 5.90
CA GLU A 84 20.53 26.36 6.12
C GLU A 84 21.04 24.98 6.60
N PRO A 85 20.18 24.18 7.28
CA PRO A 85 20.58 22.86 7.80
C PRO A 85 21.22 21.94 6.75
N ASP A 86 20.75 21.95 5.51
CA ASP A 86 21.29 21.14 4.41
C ASP A 86 22.66 21.63 3.94
N GLU A 87 22.93 22.94 4.04
CA GLU A 87 24.24 23.54 3.75
C GLU A 87 25.25 23.19 4.86
N LEU A 88 24.83 23.22 6.13
CA LEU A 88 25.66 22.74 7.24
C LEU A 88 25.96 21.22 7.11
N ALA A 89 25.00 20.42 6.67
CA ALA A 89 25.21 19.02 6.36
C ALA A 89 26.24 18.82 5.24
N GLN A 90 26.25 19.71 4.24
CA GLN A 90 27.27 19.72 3.19
C GLN A 90 28.67 20.03 3.76
N LEU A 91 28.82 21.06 4.61
CA LEU A 91 30.10 21.34 5.26
C LEU A 91 30.57 20.14 6.11
N ARG A 92 29.69 19.49 6.86
CA ARG A 92 30.05 18.29 7.61
C ARG A 92 30.62 17.20 6.71
N ARG A 93 30.01 16.93 5.57
CA ARG A 93 30.51 15.92 4.61
C ARG A 93 31.85 16.29 3.97
N GLU A 94 32.07 17.61 3.70
CA GLU A 94 33.22 18.04 2.94
C GLU A 94 34.48 18.24 3.80
N TYR A 95 34.30 18.67 5.07
CA TYR A 95 35.41 19.08 5.91
C TYR A 95 35.61 18.23 7.16
N PHE A 96 34.54 17.66 7.73
CA PHE A 96 34.58 17.11 9.07
C PHE A 96 34.48 15.58 9.11
N GLY A 97 35.32 14.96 9.97
CA GLY A 97 35.17 13.58 10.43
C GLY A 97 34.91 13.58 11.93
N PHE A 98 33.90 12.83 12.38
CA PHE A 98 33.52 12.74 13.80
C PHE A 98 33.93 11.41 14.41
N ILE A 99 34.61 11.46 15.55
CA ILE A 99 34.96 10.32 16.42
C ILE A 99 34.28 10.58 17.77
N PHE A 100 33.27 9.78 18.08
CA PHE A 100 32.45 9.94 19.28
C PHE A 100 32.95 9.07 20.43
N GLN A 101 32.68 9.45 21.65
CA GLN A 101 33.06 8.76 22.89
C GLN A 101 32.47 7.34 22.96
N ARG A 102 31.19 7.16 22.58
CA ARG A 102 30.47 5.84 22.58
C ARG A 102 30.43 5.20 21.21
N TYR A 103 31.37 5.48 20.31
CA TYR A 103 31.51 4.98 18.94
C TYR A 103 30.36 5.33 18.00
N HIS A 104 29.12 5.29 18.46
CA HIS A 104 27.88 5.55 17.71
C HIS A 104 27.86 4.85 16.35
N LEU A 105 28.15 3.54 16.35
CA LEU A 105 28.01 2.72 15.16
C LEU A 105 26.57 2.28 14.98
N LEU A 106 26.13 2.23 13.73
CA LEU A 106 24.82 1.73 13.35
C LEU A 106 24.79 0.21 13.52
N GLY A 107 24.00 -0.29 14.49
CA GLY A 107 24.03 -1.69 14.92
C GLY A 107 23.64 -2.69 13.83
N ASP A 108 22.78 -2.27 12.90
CA ASP A 108 22.28 -3.09 11.80
C ASP A 108 23.28 -3.22 10.64
N LEU A 109 24.29 -2.35 10.58
CA LEU A 109 25.32 -2.37 9.54
C LEU A 109 26.57 -3.11 9.97
N SER A 110 27.29 -3.68 8.99
CA SER A 110 28.63 -4.21 9.19
C SER A 110 29.65 -3.10 9.44
N ALA A 111 30.87 -3.43 9.79
CA ALA A 111 31.99 -2.48 9.91
C ALA A 111 32.18 -1.68 8.60
N SER A 112 32.24 -2.36 7.45
CA SER A 112 32.35 -1.71 6.14
C SER A 112 31.12 -0.82 5.88
N GLY A 113 29.90 -1.31 6.15
CA GLY A 113 28.67 -0.51 5.97
C GLY A 113 28.66 0.76 6.83
N ASN A 114 29.16 0.71 8.07
CA ASN A 114 29.29 1.89 8.92
C ASN A 114 30.28 2.92 8.35
N VAL A 115 31.40 2.45 7.78
CA VAL A 115 32.41 3.33 7.15
C VAL A 115 31.87 3.98 5.88
N GLU A 116 31.02 3.29 5.11
CA GLU A 116 30.45 3.77 3.85
C GLU A 116 29.40 4.89 4.04
N VAL A 117 28.77 5.03 5.22
CA VAL A 117 27.64 5.94 5.45
C VAL A 117 27.91 7.39 5.00
N PRO A 118 29.04 8.04 5.34
CA PRO A 118 29.30 9.42 4.89
C PRO A 118 29.38 9.55 3.36
N ALA A 119 29.92 8.53 2.67
CA ALA A 119 30.06 8.51 1.22
C ALA A 119 28.75 8.25 0.49
N ILE A 120 27.81 7.53 1.12
CA ILE A 120 26.43 7.39 0.61
C ILE A 120 25.78 8.76 0.49
N TYR A 121 25.84 9.58 1.54
CA TYR A 121 25.28 10.93 1.53
C TYR A 121 26.06 11.90 0.65
N ALA A 122 27.34 11.64 0.38
CA ALA A 122 28.14 12.39 -0.58
C ALA A 122 27.80 12.01 -2.04
N GLY A 123 27.06 10.94 -2.29
CA GLY A 123 26.71 10.47 -3.64
C GLY A 123 27.87 9.78 -4.37
N VAL A 124 28.78 9.13 -3.63
CA VAL A 124 29.89 8.35 -4.19
C VAL A 124 29.37 7.01 -4.69
N ASP A 125 29.87 6.59 -5.85
CA ASP A 125 29.53 5.30 -6.46
C ASP A 125 29.74 4.11 -5.51
N SER A 126 28.87 3.12 -5.55
CA SER A 126 28.87 1.97 -4.62
C SER A 126 30.19 1.20 -4.64
N HIS A 127 30.76 0.95 -5.83
CA HIS A 127 32.03 0.21 -5.96
C HIS A 127 33.20 0.99 -5.34
N LEU A 128 33.29 2.29 -5.63
CA LEU A 128 34.35 3.16 -5.10
C LEU A 128 34.29 3.29 -3.58
N ARG A 129 33.10 3.38 -3.00
CA ARG A 129 32.95 3.48 -1.54
C ARG A 129 33.28 2.17 -0.83
N GLN A 130 32.92 0.99 -1.41
CA GLN A 130 33.28 -0.31 -0.87
C GLN A 130 34.79 -0.54 -0.90
N GLU A 131 35.43 -0.23 -2.03
CA GLU A 131 36.90 -0.33 -2.17
C GLU A 131 37.61 0.56 -1.14
N ARG A 132 37.18 1.82 -1.01
CA ARG A 132 37.75 2.76 -0.05
C ARG A 132 37.50 2.35 1.40
N SER A 133 36.32 1.86 1.72
CA SER A 133 35.96 1.36 3.04
C SER A 133 36.84 0.18 3.43
N ALA A 134 37.01 -0.78 2.53
CA ALA A 134 37.89 -1.96 2.77
C ALA A 134 39.35 -1.53 2.98
N LYS A 135 39.86 -0.58 2.18
CA LYS A 135 41.20 -0.03 2.33
C LYS A 135 41.41 0.65 3.68
N LEU A 136 40.49 1.53 4.10
CA LEU A 136 40.58 2.21 5.38
C LEU A 136 40.53 1.26 6.58
N LEU A 137 39.68 0.25 6.50
CA LEU A 137 39.61 -0.78 7.55
C LEU A 137 40.87 -1.66 7.60
N SER A 138 41.44 -1.99 6.44
CA SER A 138 42.71 -2.73 6.36
C SER A 138 43.87 -1.92 6.95
N GLU A 139 43.98 -0.61 6.61
CA GLU A 139 44.98 0.32 7.18
C GLU A 139 44.86 0.41 8.72
N LEU A 140 43.70 0.17 9.29
CA LEU A 140 43.44 0.17 10.72
C LEU A 140 43.45 -1.23 11.35
N GLY A 141 43.93 -2.25 10.63
CA GLY A 141 44.08 -3.61 11.12
C GLY A 141 42.74 -4.34 11.35
N LEU A 142 41.75 -4.06 10.53
CA LEU A 142 40.40 -4.65 10.60
C LEU A 142 40.01 -5.39 9.32
N GLU A 143 40.95 -5.83 8.51
CA GLU A 143 40.73 -6.53 7.23
C GLU A 143 39.85 -7.78 7.39
N GLU A 144 40.02 -8.58 8.43
CA GLU A 144 39.22 -9.77 8.69
C GLU A 144 37.86 -9.46 9.32
N ARG A 145 37.57 -8.19 9.63
CA ARG A 145 36.35 -7.74 10.36
C ARG A 145 35.38 -6.94 9.53
N LEU A 146 35.58 -6.82 8.21
CA LEU A 146 34.76 -6.01 7.29
C LEU A 146 33.26 -6.27 7.41
N HIS A 147 32.88 -7.54 7.56
CA HIS A 147 31.48 -7.99 7.60
C HIS A 147 30.92 -8.16 9.01
N HIS A 148 31.73 -7.93 10.06
CA HIS A 148 31.26 -8.04 11.44
C HIS A 148 30.36 -6.86 11.81
N ARG A 149 29.32 -7.11 12.60
CA ARG A 149 28.47 -6.07 13.17
C ARG A 149 29.10 -5.50 14.45
N PRO A 150 28.70 -4.28 14.87
CA PRO A 150 29.22 -3.66 16.09
C PRO A 150 29.19 -4.57 17.32
N SER A 151 28.13 -5.34 17.51
CA SER A 151 27.98 -6.30 18.63
C SER A 151 29.01 -7.45 18.63
N GLN A 152 29.71 -7.66 17.51
CA GLN A 152 30.72 -8.70 17.34
C GLN A 152 32.15 -8.14 17.44
N LEU A 153 32.33 -6.84 17.71
CA LEU A 153 33.60 -6.14 17.76
C LEU A 153 33.90 -5.70 19.20
N SER A 154 35.19 -5.76 19.58
CA SER A 154 35.64 -5.17 20.84
C SER A 154 35.54 -3.64 20.82
N GLY A 155 35.55 -2.96 21.97
CA GLY A 155 35.52 -1.52 22.07
C GLY A 155 36.61 -0.82 21.26
N GLY A 156 37.84 -1.27 21.31
CA GLY A 156 38.96 -0.76 20.50
C GLY A 156 38.73 -0.99 18.99
N GLN A 157 38.14 -2.11 18.59
CA GLN A 157 37.79 -2.38 17.19
C GLN A 157 36.65 -1.44 16.73
N GLN A 158 35.62 -1.23 17.55
CA GLN A 158 34.52 -0.29 17.24
C GLN A 158 35.06 1.13 17.08
N GLN A 159 36.00 1.57 17.93
CA GLN A 159 36.63 2.87 17.81
C GLN A 159 37.42 3.03 16.51
N ARG A 160 38.16 2.00 16.10
CA ARG A 160 38.87 1.99 14.81
C ARG A 160 37.90 2.05 13.62
N VAL A 161 36.74 1.40 13.69
CA VAL A 161 35.65 1.57 12.68
C VAL A 161 35.13 3.00 12.68
N SER A 162 34.96 3.64 13.85
CA SER A 162 34.54 5.06 13.95
C SER A 162 35.58 5.99 13.32
N ILE A 163 36.88 5.71 13.54
CA ILE A 163 37.98 6.46 12.87
C ILE A 163 37.95 6.27 11.35
N ALA A 164 37.81 5.03 10.87
CA ALA A 164 37.68 4.77 9.43
C ALA A 164 36.49 5.52 8.82
N ARG A 165 35.35 5.56 9.52
CA ARG A 165 34.16 6.32 9.11
C ARG A 165 34.47 7.84 9.01
N ALA A 166 35.20 8.39 9.96
CA ALA A 166 35.58 9.79 9.95
C ALA A 166 36.48 10.16 8.75
N LEU A 167 37.27 9.21 8.25
CA LEU A 167 38.21 9.38 7.13
C LEU A 167 37.56 9.15 5.75
N MET A 168 36.34 8.61 5.70
CA MET A 168 35.74 8.12 4.47
C MET A 168 35.63 9.20 3.37
N ASN A 169 35.26 10.43 3.72
CA ASN A 169 35.17 11.55 2.79
C ASN A 169 36.41 12.44 2.73
N GLY A 170 37.50 12.05 3.42
CA GLY A 170 38.74 12.80 3.46
C GLY A 170 39.03 13.40 4.83
N GLY A 171 38.03 14.03 5.49
CA GLY A 171 38.16 14.57 6.86
C GLY A 171 39.34 15.55 7.07
N ASP A 172 39.27 16.75 6.45
CA ASP A 172 40.31 17.74 6.65
C ASP A 172 40.47 18.11 8.14
N VAL A 173 39.32 18.09 8.86
CA VAL A 173 39.24 18.30 10.31
C VAL A 173 38.61 17.06 10.97
N ILE A 174 39.34 16.44 11.87
CA ILE A 174 38.83 15.34 12.69
C ILE A 174 38.47 15.87 14.08
N LEU A 175 37.22 15.76 14.45
CA LEU A 175 36.71 16.12 15.76
C LEU A 175 36.57 14.83 16.60
N ALA A 176 37.35 14.72 17.66
CA ALA A 176 37.42 13.56 18.53
C ALA A 176 36.92 13.92 19.94
N ASP A 177 35.74 13.46 20.31
CA ASP A 177 35.14 13.67 21.63
C ASP A 177 35.49 12.49 22.54
N GLU A 178 36.36 12.71 23.51
CA GLU A 178 36.85 11.72 24.47
C GLU A 178 37.19 10.35 23.84
N PRO A 179 38.04 10.30 22.79
CA PRO A 179 38.22 9.13 21.93
C PRO A 179 38.78 7.91 22.66
N THR A 180 39.27 8.04 23.90
CA THR A 180 39.81 6.96 24.75
C THR A 180 38.97 6.70 26.00
N GLY A 181 37.91 7.48 26.24
CA GLY A 181 37.13 7.47 27.50
C GLY A 181 36.40 6.14 27.79
N ALA A 182 36.05 5.38 26.74
CA ALA A 182 35.38 4.09 26.87
C ALA A 182 36.31 2.88 26.60
N LEU A 183 37.63 3.09 26.54
CA LEU A 183 38.61 2.07 26.16
C LEU A 183 39.48 1.63 27.34
N ASP A 184 40.00 0.41 27.26
CA ASP A 184 41.08 -0.03 28.11
C ASP A 184 42.38 0.72 27.78
N LYS A 185 43.36 0.72 28.69
CA LYS A 185 44.59 1.47 28.58
C LYS A 185 45.38 1.18 27.30
N ASN A 186 45.43 -0.07 26.86
CA ASN A 186 46.23 -0.49 25.69
C ASN A 186 45.53 0.00 24.40
N SER A 187 44.22 -0.22 24.29
CA SER A 187 43.41 0.28 23.17
C SER A 187 43.44 1.80 23.09
N GLY A 188 43.44 2.51 24.22
CA GLY A 188 43.55 3.97 24.29
C GLY A 188 44.90 4.47 23.72
N ILE A 189 46.01 3.82 24.09
CA ILE A 189 47.36 4.16 23.56
C ILE A 189 47.39 3.96 22.04
N GLU A 190 46.80 2.86 21.53
CA GLU A 190 46.75 2.58 20.09
C GLU A 190 45.94 3.63 19.33
N VAL A 191 44.78 4.03 19.85
CA VAL A 191 43.93 5.09 19.25
C VAL A 191 44.72 6.41 19.18
N MET A 192 45.42 6.78 20.26
CA MET A 192 46.25 8.02 20.26
C MET A 192 47.41 7.94 19.27
N ARG A 193 48.02 6.74 19.08
CA ARG A 193 49.02 6.53 18.04
C ARG A 193 48.46 6.75 16.64
N ILE A 194 47.27 6.18 16.35
CA ILE A 194 46.57 6.37 15.07
C ILE A 194 46.28 7.84 14.82
N LEU A 195 45.75 8.60 15.81
CA LEU A 195 45.46 10.00 15.66
C LEU A 195 46.73 10.84 15.35
N ARG A 196 47.85 10.54 16.00
CA ARG A 196 49.16 11.19 15.69
C ARG A 196 49.63 10.90 14.27
N GLU A 197 49.50 9.64 13.81
CA GLU A 197 49.85 9.28 12.43
C GLU A 197 48.97 10.00 11.40
N LEU A 198 47.67 10.16 11.70
CA LEU A 198 46.78 10.94 10.85
C LEU A 198 47.13 12.43 10.81
N ASN A 199 47.53 13.00 11.97
CA ASN A 199 48.01 14.37 12.02
C ASN A 199 49.29 14.56 11.20
N ALA A 200 50.25 13.61 11.31
CA ALA A 200 51.46 13.63 10.50
C ALA A 200 51.16 13.51 8.98
N LYS A 201 50.09 12.84 8.59
CA LYS A 201 49.59 12.82 7.20
C LYS A 201 48.88 14.07 6.77
N GLY A 202 48.84 15.13 7.63
CA GLY A 202 48.30 16.46 7.33
C GLY A 202 46.84 16.70 7.78
N HIS A 203 46.18 15.79 8.47
CA HIS A 203 44.84 16.03 9.03
C HIS A 203 44.93 17.01 10.22
N THR A 204 44.00 17.95 10.28
CA THR A 204 43.78 18.78 11.47
C THR A 204 42.96 18.01 12.48
N ILE A 205 43.41 17.91 13.72
CA ILE A 205 42.72 17.13 14.75
C ILE A 205 42.39 18.01 15.94
N ILE A 206 41.11 18.02 16.32
CA ILE A 206 40.63 18.69 17.53
C ILE A 206 40.17 17.60 18.49
N LEU A 207 40.89 17.45 19.58
CA LEU A 207 40.68 16.50 20.62
C LEU A 207 40.00 17.16 21.80
N VAL A 208 38.83 16.73 22.20
CA VAL A 208 38.14 17.12 23.42
C VAL A 208 38.36 16.07 24.48
N THR A 209 38.92 16.44 25.64
CA THR A 209 39.17 15.49 26.72
C THR A 209 39.22 16.19 28.08
N HIS A 210 38.91 15.46 29.14
CA HIS A 210 39.15 15.86 30.54
C HIS A 210 40.46 15.26 31.08
N ASP A 211 41.08 14.29 30.37
CA ASP A 211 42.34 13.63 30.78
C ASP A 211 43.57 14.41 30.23
N LEU A 212 44.33 15.02 31.14
CA LEU A 212 45.55 15.72 30.81
C LEU A 212 46.61 14.83 30.17
N ASN A 213 46.67 13.56 30.47
CA ASN A 213 47.63 12.62 29.82
C ASN A 213 47.31 12.44 28.34
N VAL A 214 46.04 12.42 27.99
CA VAL A 214 45.60 12.36 26.59
C VAL A 214 45.92 13.70 25.90
N ALA A 215 45.66 14.81 26.56
CA ALA A 215 45.93 16.19 26.03
C ALA A 215 47.42 16.46 25.77
N LYS A 216 48.34 15.86 26.54
CA LYS A 216 49.80 15.99 26.35
C LYS A 216 50.27 15.48 24.97
N ASN A 217 49.49 14.70 24.26
CA ASN A 217 49.81 14.24 22.92
C ASN A 217 49.56 15.31 21.85
N ALA A 218 48.85 16.37 22.18
CA ALA A 218 48.57 17.47 21.27
C ALA A 218 49.73 18.47 21.21
N THR A 219 49.83 19.19 20.07
CA THR A 219 50.84 20.27 19.89
C THR A 219 50.38 21.62 20.47
N ARG A 220 49.08 21.77 20.76
CA ARG A 220 48.47 22.95 21.35
C ARG A 220 47.40 22.55 22.33
N ILE A 221 47.38 23.14 23.51
CA ILE A 221 46.39 22.87 24.55
C ILE A 221 45.62 24.15 24.85
N ILE A 222 44.29 24.07 24.70
CA ILE A 222 43.34 25.14 24.99
C ILE A 222 42.52 24.69 26.20
N GLU A 223 42.52 25.52 27.24
CA GLU A 223 41.79 25.23 28.47
C GLU A 223 40.54 26.12 28.55
N ILE A 224 39.39 25.47 28.76
CA ILE A 224 38.08 26.14 28.88
C ILE A 224 37.54 25.95 30.30
N SER A 225 37.16 27.07 30.93
CA SER A 225 36.45 27.10 32.19
C SER A 225 35.28 28.06 32.13
N ASP A 226 34.11 27.62 32.61
CA ASP A 226 32.88 28.42 32.69
C ASP A 226 32.54 29.21 31.41
N GLY A 227 32.75 28.57 30.26
CA GLY A 227 32.41 29.12 28.95
C GLY A 227 33.41 30.09 28.38
N ASN A 228 34.60 30.28 28.98
CA ASN A 228 35.69 31.16 28.50
C ASN A 228 36.97 30.35 28.28
N ILE A 229 37.77 30.75 27.31
CA ILE A 229 39.13 30.24 27.15
C ILE A 229 40.01 30.92 28.20
N ILE A 230 40.56 30.14 29.14
CA ILE A 230 41.43 30.63 30.21
C ILE A 230 42.91 30.49 29.89
N SER A 231 43.27 29.53 29.01
CA SER A 231 44.63 29.32 28.58
C SER A 231 44.68 28.77 27.16
N ASP A 232 45.60 29.25 26.37
CA ASP A 232 45.93 28.75 25.02
C ASP A 232 47.44 28.73 24.87
N ARG A 233 48.00 27.53 24.88
CA ARG A 233 49.46 27.33 24.94
C ARG A 233 49.96 26.31 23.96
N ALA A 234 51.11 26.57 23.33
CA ALA A 234 51.83 25.55 22.59
C ALA A 234 52.35 24.44 23.55
N ASN A 235 52.32 23.23 23.15
CA ASN A 235 52.79 22.07 23.90
C ASN A 235 53.78 21.26 23.04
N VAL A 236 54.86 20.78 23.67
CA VAL A 236 55.78 19.86 23.00
C VAL A 236 55.38 18.48 23.45
N PRO A 237 54.91 17.60 22.56
CA PRO A 237 54.50 16.23 22.93
C PRO A 237 55.67 15.46 23.53
N GLU A 238 55.44 14.75 24.66
CA GLU A 238 56.49 13.95 25.34
C GLU A 238 57.06 12.80 24.47
N ASN A 239 56.34 12.43 23.38
CA ASN A 239 56.72 11.37 22.44
C ASN A 239 56.73 11.92 20.99
N ALA A 240 57.44 12.97 20.72
CA ALA A 240 57.63 13.48 19.35
C ALA A 240 58.59 12.48 18.66
N ASP A 241 58.07 11.57 17.83
CA ASP A 241 58.87 10.84 16.85
C ASP A 241 59.29 11.83 15.79
N ASN A 242 60.57 12.21 15.82
CA ASN A 242 61.20 13.23 14.94
C ASN A 242 61.25 12.83 13.45
N ASP A 243 60.76 11.64 13.08
CA ASP A 243 60.93 11.10 11.73
C ASP A 243 59.64 11.15 10.85
N LEU A 244 58.57 11.78 11.32
CA LEU A 244 57.37 11.89 10.50
C LEU A 244 57.40 13.19 9.64
N GLU A 245 57.70 13.02 8.35
CA GLU A 245 57.55 14.10 7.37
C GLU A 245 56.08 14.49 7.22
N HIS A 246 55.72 15.77 7.53
CA HIS A 246 54.41 16.31 7.33
C HIS A 246 54.07 16.38 5.83
N GLN A 247 53.17 15.53 5.39
CA GLN A 247 52.63 15.54 4.01
C GLN A 247 51.42 16.47 3.92
N THR A 248 51.38 17.26 2.86
CA THR A 248 50.20 18.08 2.57
C THR A 248 49.09 17.20 2.00
N LEU A 249 47.91 17.26 2.60
CA LEU A 249 46.75 16.52 2.11
C LEU A 249 46.41 16.93 0.66
N GLN A 250 46.62 16.00 -0.27
CA GLN A 250 46.11 16.17 -1.63
C GLN A 250 44.65 15.69 -1.66
N ARG A 251 43.72 16.62 -1.80
CA ARG A 251 42.34 16.30 -2.08
C ARG A 251 42.23 15.53 -3.38
N THR A 252 41.90 14.29 -3.33
CA THR A 252 41.52 13.51 -4.54
C THR A 252 40.16 14.08 -5.03
N PRO A 253 40.10 14.64 -6.26
CA PRO A 253 38.84 15.18 -6.76
C PRO A 253 37.83 14.01 -6.88
N GLN A 254 36.82 14.05 -6.03
CA GLN A 254 35.71 13.09 -6.13
C GLN A 254 34.99 13.35 -7.46
N LYS A 255 35.00 12.36 -8.33
CA LYS A 255 34.30 12.40 -9.61
C LYS A 255 32.81 12.47 -9.32
N LYS A 256 32.24 13.68 -9.43
CA LYS A 256 30.80 13.90 -9.25
C LYS A 256 30.07 13.13 -10.33
N THR A 257 29.29 12.12 -9.94
CA THR A 257 28.36 11.42 -10.84
C THR A 257 27.25 12.38 -11.28
N SER A 258 26.62 12.11 -12.43
CA SER A 258 25.47 12.88 -12.92
C SER A 258 24.39 12.95 -11.82
N ALA A 259 23.76 14.12 -11.65
CA ALA A 259 22.72 14.36 -10.62
C ALA A 259 21.60 13.30 -10.63
N TRP A 260 21.22 12.79 -11.80
CA TRP A 260 20.23 11.74 -11.97
C TRP A 260 20.72 10.37 -11.45
N ARG A 261 21.97 9.98 -11.74
CA ARG A 261 22.55 8.74 -11.21
C ARG A 261 22.67 8.79 -9.69
N SER A 262 23.16 9.89 -9.14
CA SER A 262 23.29 10.05 -7.69
C SER A 262 21.93 10.06 -6.98
N PHE A 263 20.84 10.47 -7.64
CA PHE A 263 19.48 10.38 -7.11
C PHE A 263 19.00 8.90 -7.05
N PHE A 264 19.15 8.15 -8.15
CA PHE A 264 18.75 6.74 -8.19
C PHE A 264 19.59 5.87 -7.26
N ASP A 265 20.89 6.14 -7.12
CA ASP A 265 21.77 5.43 -6.19
C ASP A 265 21.33 5.68 -4.73
N ARG A 266 21.01 6.92 -4.37
CA ARG A 266 20.47 7.24 -3.04
C ARG A 266 19.11 6.60 -2.79
N LEU A 267 18.23 6.58 -3.80
CA LEU A 267 16.92 5.91 -3.71
C LEU A 267 17.09 4.40 -3.51
N GLY A 268 18.02 3.78 -4.25
CA GLY A 268 18.35 2.36 -4.11
C GLY A 268 18.91 2.02 -2.73
N GLU A 269 19.80 2.88 -2.19
CA GLU A 269 20.32 2.69 -0.83
C GLU A 269 19.26 2.93 0.25
N ALA A 270 18.38 3.94 0.08
CA ALA A 270 17.25 4.15 0.98
C ALA A 270 16.31 2.92 0.98
N PHE A 271 16.06 2.34 -0.19
CA PHE A 271 15.28 1.10 -0.33
C PHE A 271 15.97 -0.08 0.38
N ARG A 272 17.28 -0.26 0.18
CA ARG A 272 18.06 -1.31 0.85
C ARG A 272 18.05 -1.13 2.36
N MET A 273 18.24 0.10 2.85
CA MET A 273 18.18 0.42 4.28
C MET A 273 16.81 0.17 4.88
N ALA A 274 15.72 0.48 4.13
CA ALA A 274 14.36 0.17 4.55
C ALA A 274 14.13 -1.34 4.69
N LEU A 275 14.61 -2.15 3.73
CA LEU A 275 14.53 -3.60 3.80
C LEU A 275 15.31 -4.18 4.99
N LEU A 276 16.51 -3.64 5.28
CA LEU A 276 17.30 -4.07 6.43
C LEU A 276 16.59 -3.73 7.75
N ALA A 277 16.04 -2.53 7.87
CA ALA A 277 15.27 -2.09 9.04
C ALA A 277 14.03 -2.97 9.27
N MET A 278 13.28 -3.30 8.19
CA MET A 278 12.13 -4.20 8.26
C MET A 278 12.52 -5.60 8.74
N ASN A 279 13.67 -6.12 8.30
CA ASN A 279 14.14 -7.45 8.70
C ASN A 279 14.69 -7.48 10.13
N ALA A 280 15.26 -6.37 10.62
CA ALA A 280 15.74 -6.24 11.99
C ALA A 280 14.59 -6.25 13.01
N HIS A 281 13.44 -5.65 12.69
CA HIS A 281 12.27 -5.51 13.58
C HIS A 281 11.03 -6.24 13.07
N ARG A 282 11.15 -7.53 12.75
CA ARG A 282 10.11 -8.36 12.08
C ARG A 282 8.73 -8.29 12.72
N MET A 283 8.65 -8.38 14.06
CA MET A 283 7.36 -8.37 14.78
C MET A 283 6.63 -7.03 14.63
N ARG A 284 7.37 -5.91 14.69
CA ARG A 284 6.79 -4.58 14.50
C ARG A 284 6.30 -4.42 13.06
N THR A 285 7.12 -4.78 12.08
CA THR A 285 6.77 -4.73 10.66
C THR A 285 5.54 -5.57 10.36
N PHE A 286 5.43 -6.78 10.93
CA PHE A 286 4.25 -7.62 10.80
C PHE A 286 3.00 -6.99 11.41
N LEU A 287 3.08 -6.46 12.62
CA LEU A 287 1.96 -5.78 13.30
C LEU A 287 1.47 -4.55 12.50
N THR A 288 2.42 -3.78 11.94
CA THR A 288 2.10 -2.62 11.09
C THR A 288 1.38 -3.06 9.82
N MET A 289 1.88 -4.10 9.16
CA MET A 289 1.27 -4.65 7.94
C MET A 289 -0.10 -5.27 8.23
N LEU A 290 -0.33 -5.86 9.41
CA LEU A 290 -1.57 -6.57 9.73
C LEU A 290 -2.82 -5.70 9.56
N GLY A 291 -2.77 -4.44 10.03
CA GLY A 291 -3.87 -3.48 9.85
C GLY A 291 -4.17 -3.21 8.37
N ILE A 292 -3.14 -3.09 7.55
CA ILE A 292 -3.26 -2.86 6.10
C ILE A 292 -3.75 -4.13 5.40
N ILE A 293 -3.19 -5.29 5.76
CA ILE A 293 -3.60 -6.60 5.21
C ILE A 293 -5.10 -6.82 5.41
N ILE A 294 -5.58 -6.66 6.66
CA ILE A 294 -6.99 -6.84 6.99
C ILE A 294 -7.85 -5.80 6.26
N GLY A 295 -7.43 -4.53 6.25
CA GLY A 295 -8.16 -3.45 5.58
C GLY A 295 -8.33 -3.74 4.08
N ILE A 296 -7.25 -4.04 3.37
CA ILE A 296 -7.27 -4.31 1.92
C ILE A 296 -7.98 -5.62 1.62
N ALA A 297 -7.74 -6.69 2.40
CA ALA A 297 -8.42 -7.97 2.20
C ALA A 297 -9.93 -7.81 2.34
N SER A 298 -10.41 -7.09 3.35
CA SER A 298 -11.84 -6.81 3.55
C SER A 298 -12.43 -6.04 2.37
N VAL A 299 -11.77 -4.96 1.94
CA VAL A 299 -12.22 -4.13 0.81
C VAL A 299 -12.34 -4.94 -0.47
N VAL A 300 -11.26 -5.64 -0.86
CA VAL A 300 -11.22 -6.42 -2.10
C VAL A 300 -12.22 -7.58 -2.07
N SER A 301 -12.36 -8.27 -0.92
CA SER A 301 -13.32 -9.37 -0.78
C SER A 301 -14.76 -8.89 -0.89
N VAL A 302 -15.11 -7.77 -0.24
CA VAL A 302 -16.48 -7.25 -0.26
C VAL A 302 -16.87 -6.70 -1.63
N VAL A 303 -15.95 -6.01 -2.31
CA VAL A 303 -16.17 -5.55 -3.69
C VAL A 303 -16.32 -6.74 -4.64
N ALA A 304 -15.49 -7.78 -4.49
CA ALA A 304 -15.59 -9.00 -5.30
C ALA A 304 -16.92 -9.74 -5.08
N LEU A 305 -17.41 -9.78 -3.83
CA LEU A 305 -18.71 -10.36 -3.48
C LEU A 305 -19.85 -9.54 -4.10
N GLY A 306 -19.80 -8.20 -4.00
CA GLY A 306 -20.80 -7.31 -4.60
C GLY A 306 -20.91 -7.49 -6.11
N ASN A 307 -19.76 -7.49 -6.81
CA ASN A 307 -19.71 -7.69 -8.26
C ASN A 307 -20.22 -9.10 -8.66
N GLY A 308 -19.86 -10.13 -7.89
CA GLY A 308 -20.33 -11.50 -8.14
C GLY A 308 -21.84 -11.62 -7.96
N SER A 309 -22.37 -11.07 -6.88
CA SER A 309 -23.82 -11.04 -6.62
C SER A 309 -24.57 -10.27 -7.69
N GLN A 310 -24.06 -9.10 -8.12
CA GLN A 310 -24.67 -8.31 -9.20
C GLN A 310 -24.71 -9.11 -10.51
N LYS A 311 -23.59 -9.75 -10.88
CA LYS A 311 -23.51 -10.56 -12.09
C LYS A 311 -24.55 -11.69 -12.06
N GLN A 312 -24.62 -12.44 -10.96
CA GLN A 312 -25.56 -13.54 -10.79
C GLN A 312 -27.02 -13.07 -10.87
N ILE A 313 -27.35 -11.94 -10.24
CA ILE A 313 -28.71 -11.35 -10.30
C ILE A 313 -29.04 -10.94 -11.73
N LEU A 314 -28.11 -10.29 -12.45
CA LEU A 314 -28.33 -9.89 -13.84
C LEU A 314 -28.50 -11.10 -14.78
N GLU A 315 -27.73 -12.18 -14.58
CA GLU A 315 -27.89 -13.42 -15.33
C GLU A 315 -29.26 -14.05 -15.05
N ASN A 316 -29.71 -14.07 -13.80
CA ASN A 316 -31.03 -14.57 -13.44
C ASN A 316 -32.18 -13.73 -14.05
N ILE A 317 -32.02 -12.40 -14.13
CA ILE A 317 -33.02 -11.54 -14.74
C ILE A 317 -33.02 -11.67 -16.26
N SER A 318 -31.85 -11.81 -16.89
CA SER A 318 -31.79 -12.00 -18.34
C SER A 318 -32.50 -13.26 -18.80
N SER A 319 -32.63 -14.28 -17.94
CA SER A 319 -33.41 -15.48 -18.20
C SER A 319 -34.93 -15.22 -18.20
N LEU A 320 -35.40 -14.11 -17.63
CA LEU A 320 -36.81 -13.68 -17.71
C LEU A 320 -37.17 -13.03 -19.05
N GLY A 321 -36.21 -12.83 -19.95
CA GLY A 321 -36.33 -12.12 -21.22
C GLY A 321 -36.00 -10.63 -21.07
N THR A 322 -35.31 -10.09 -22.06
CA THR A 322 -35.01 -8.64 -22.12
C THR A 322 -36.20 -7.90 -22.71
N ASN A 323 -36.47 -6.68 -22.21
CA ASN A 323 -37.56 -5.82 -22.67
C ASN A 323 -38.93 -6.49 -22.60
N THR A 324 -39.19 -7.30 -21.56
CA THR A 324 -40.49 -7.97 -21.40
C THR A 324 -41.32 -7.36 -20.30
N ILE A 325 -42.62 -7.22 -20.56
CA ILE A 325 -43.64 -6.82 -19.60
C ILE A 325 -44.61 -7.98 -19.46
N THR A 326 -44.76 -8.49 -18.24
CA THR A 326 -45.75 -9.54 -17.94
C THR A 326 -46.96 -8.89 -17.29
N VAL A 327 -48.10 -9.07 -17.92
CA VAL A 327 -49.41 -8.63 -17.45
C VAL A 327 -50.05 -9.75 -16.64
N TYR A 328 -50.43 -9.44 -15.42
CA TYR A 328 -51.12 -10.38 -14.51
C TYR A 328 -52.49 -9.88 -14.22
N GLN A 329 -53.38 -10.82 -13.88
CA GLN A 329 -54.72 -10.56 -13.42
C GLN A 329 -54.70 -10.07 -11.96
N GLY A 330 -55.54 -9.04 -11.63
CA GLY A 330 -55.65 -8.46 -10.29
C GLY A 330 -55.05 -7.05 -10.17
N ARG A 331 -54.91 -6.53 -8.94
CA ARG A 331 -54.33 -5.21 -8.65
C ARG A 331 -52.91 -5.21 -8.08
N GLY A 332 -52.37 -6.37 -7.84
CA GLY A 332 -51.01 -6.55 -7.30
C GLY A 332 -50.80 -7.96 -6.75
N PHE A 333 -49.52 -8.28 -6.46
CA PHE A 333 -49.18 -9.56 -5.81
C PHE A 333 -49.77 -9.62 -4.38
N GLY A 334 -50.56 -10.67 -4.09
CA GLY A 334 -51.19 -10.87 -2.77
C GLY A 334 -52.54 -10.21 -2.59
N ASP A 335 -53.08 -9.55 -3.62
CA ASP A 335 -54.47 -9.01 -3.60
C ASP A 335 -55.50 -10.16 -3.62
N ASN A 336 -56.17 -10.34 -2.50
CA ASN A 336 -57.27 -11.33 -2.35
C ASN A 336 -58.65 -10.71 -2.56
N SER A 337 -58.73 -9.54 -3.18
CA SER A 337 -59.99 -8.85 -3.48
C SER A 337 -60.82 -9.64 -4.50
N ARG A 338 -62.14 -9.39 -4.56
CA ARG A 338 -63.05 -9.98 -5.57
C ARG A 338 -62.61 -9.65 -7.01
N THR A 339 -61.90 -8.56 -7.21
CA THR A 339 -61.34 -8.12 -8.50
C THR A 339 -60.21 -9.05 -8.95
N SER A 340 -59.40 -9.56 -8.03
CA SER A 340 -58.32 -10.54 -8.36
C SER A 340 -58.85 -11.94 -8.72
N GLN A 341 -60.13 -12.23 -8.36
CA GLN A 341 -60.81 -13.47 -8.71
C GLN A 341 -61.58 -13.35 -10.03
N ALA A 342 -61.73 -12.13 -10.59
CA ALA A 342 -62.35 -11.93 -11.88
C ALA A 342 -61.46 -12.51 -12.99
N LYS A 343 -61.96 -13.51 -13.69
CA LYS A 343 -61.25 -14.20 -14.79
C LYS A 343 -61.38 -13.39 -16.07
N THR A 344 -60.88 -12.19 -16.11
CA THR A 344 -61.06 -11.19 -17.18
C THR A 344 -60.03 -11.29 -18.28
N LEU A 345 -58.82 -11.77 -17.98
CA LEU A 345 -57.73 -11.83 -18.95
C LEU A 345 -57.96 -13.03 -19.89
N ILE A 346 -58.17 -12.74 -21.17
CA ILE A 346 -58.49 -13.77 -22.19
C ILE A 346 -57.48 -13.79 -23.34
N PRO A 347 -57.37 -14.84 -24.16
CA PRO A 347 -56.47 -14.85 -25.30
C PRO A 347 -56.66 -13.74 -26.31
N ALA A 348 -57.86 -13.23 -26.47
CA ALA A 348 -58.18 -12.07 -27.36
C ALA A 348 -57.52 -10.76 -26.91
N ASP A 349 -57.11 -10.66 -25.64
CA ASP A 349 -56.34 -9.52 -25.15
C ASP A 349 -54.88 -9.63 -25.61
N ALA A 350 -54.32 -10.84 -25.69
CA ALA A 350 -52.99 -11.06 -26.25
C ALA A 350 -52.97 -10.74 -27.77
N GLU A 351 -54.05 -11.06 -28.49
CA GLU A 351 -54.17 -10.70 -29.92
C GLU A 351 -54.22 -9.19 -30.11
N ALA A 352 -55.03 -8.49 -29.31
CA ALA A 352 -55.13 -7.04 -29.36
C ALA A 352 -53.79 -6.33 -29.00
N LEU A 353 -53.01 -6.91 -28.08
CA LEU A 353 -51.68 -6.44 -27.75
C LEU A 353 -50.67 -6.69 -28.87
N ALA A 354 -50.75 -7.82 -29.58
CA ALA A 354 -49.89 -8.16 -30.70
C ALA A 354 -50.05 -7.17 -31.90
N GLU A 355 -51.19 -6.52 -32.04
CA GLU A 355 -51.45 -5.51 -33.09
C GLU A 355 -50.82 -4.15 -32.79
N GLN A 356 -50.28 -3.94 -31.59
CA GLN A 356 -49.73 -2.65 -31.20
C GLN A 356 -48.32 -2.43 -31.81
N PRO A 357 -48.01 -1.19 -32.28
CA PRO A 357 -46.79 -0.89 -33.02
C PRO A 357 -45.50 -1.08 -32.17
N TYR A 358 -45.59 -0.92 -30.84
CA TYR A 358 -44.49 -1.08 -29.89
C TYR A 358 -44.21 -2.51 -29.49
N VAL A 359 -45.07 -3.45 -29.89
CA VAL A 359 -44.96 -4.85 -29.50
C VAL A 359 -44.16 -5.65 -30.55
N ASP A 360 -43.20 -6.45 -30.07
CA ASP A 360 -42.37 -7.34 -30.89
C ASP A 360 -42.91 -8.79 -30.87
N GLY A 361 -43.43 -9.23 -29.72
CA GLY A 361 -44.00 -10.55 -29.58
C GLY A 361 -44.89 -10.66 -28.33
N VAL A 362 -45.89 -11.58 -28.39
CA VAL A 362 -46.83 -11.77 -27.28
C VAL A 362 -47.07 -13.25 -27.05
N SER A 363 -47.12 -13.63 -25.77
CA SER A 363 -47.51 -14.97 -25.37
C SER A 363 -48.51 -14.97 -24.21
N PRO A 364 -49.76 -15.38 -24.41
CA PRO A 364 -50.64 -15.75 -23.31
C PRO A 364 -50.05 -16.99 -22.58
N SER A 365 -50.24 -17.01 -21.28
CA SER A 365 -49.75 -18.10 -20.44
C SER A 365 -50.85 -18.65 -19.52
N ALA A 366 -50.96 -19.97 -19.52
CA ALA A 366 -51.84 -20.73 -18.62
C ALA A 366 -51.01 -21.89 -18.01
N ASN A 367 -50.88 -21.96 -16.71
CA ASN A 367 -50.06 -22.99 -16.07
C ASN A 367 -50.83 -23.78 -15.01
N THR A 368 -50.41 -25.04 -14.87
CA THR A 368 -50.91 -25.96 -13.86
C THR A 368 -49.77 -26.90 -13.42
N SER A 369 -49.93 -27.54 -12.28
CA SER A 369 -48.97 -28.55 -11.82
C SER A 369 -49.65 -29.95 -11.99
N LEU A 370 -48.94 -30.85 -12.69
CA LEU A 370 -49.40 -32.20 -12.93
C LEU A 370 -48.27 -33.22 -12.69
N THR A 371 -48.66 -34.47 -12.44
CA THR A 371 -47.71 -35.57 -12.42
C THR A 371 -47.41 -36.01 -13.85
N LEU A 372 -46.14 -36.01 -14.22
CA LEU A 372 -45.63 -36.56 -15.47
C LEU A 372 -45.34 -38.04 -15.28
N ARG A 373 -45.59 -38.85 -16.31
CA ARG A 373 -45.27 -40.28 -16.32
C ARG A 373 -44.63 -40.69 -17.65
N TYR A 374 -43.50 -41.38 -17.54
CA TYR A 374 -42.84 -42.02 -18.67
C TYR A 374 -42.32 -43.37 -18.21
N LYS A 375 -42.85 -44.47 -18.84
CA LYS A 375 -42.57 -45.86 -18.41
C LYS A 375 -42.89 -46.01 -16.90
N ASP A 376 -41.89 -46.36 -16.11
CA ASP A 376 -41.99 -46.61 -14.66
C ASP A 376 -41.63 -45.38 -13.79
N THR A 377 -41.32 -44.26 -14.41
CA THR A 377 -40.91 -43.03 -13.71
C THR A 377 -42.07 -42.05 -13.63
N GLU A 378 -42.32 -41.53 -12.44
CA GLU A 378 -43.32 -40.47 -12.19
C GLU A 378 -42.67 -39.33 -11.43
N ALA A 379 -42.98 -38.08 -11.81
CA ALA A 379 -42.54 -36.87 -11.10
C ALA A 379 -43.55 -35.74 -11.29
N ALA A 380 -43.66 -34.87 -10.27
CA ALA A 380 -44.47 -33.68 -10.38
C ALA A 380 -43.73 -32.59 -11.19
N ALA A 381 -44.44 -31.95 -12.12
CA ALA A 381 -43.89 -30.88 -12.93
C ALA A 381 -44.89 -29.76 -13.15
N THR A 382 -44.36 -28.58 -13.47
CA THR A 382 -45.18 -27.44 -13.91
C THR A 382 -45.42 -27.56 -15.42
N VAL A 383 -46.66 -27.59 -15.79
CA VAL A 383 -47.11 -27.57 -17.18
C VAL A 383 -47.45 -26.14 -17.56
N ASN A 384 -46.65 -25.58 -18.48
CA ASN A 384 -46.79 -24.22 -18.97
C ASN A 384 -47.46 -24.23 -20.35
N GLY A 385 -48.69 -23.74 -20.43
CA GLY A 385 -49.38 -23.47 -21.70
C GLY A 385 -48.96 -22.15 -22.24
N VAL A 386 -48.35 -22.08 -23.42
CA VAL A 386 -47.73 -20.90 -24.00
C VAL A 386 -48.04 -20.79 -25.51
N SER A 387 -47.75 -19.64 -26.13
CA SER A 387 -47.84 -19.48 -27.59
C SER A 387 -46.57 -19.96 -28.31
N SER A 388 -46.65 -20.07 -29.63
CA SER A 388 -45.44 -20.32 -30.48
C SER A 388 -44.36 -19.30 -30.28
N ASP A 389 -44.70 -18.04 -30.03
CA ASP A 389 -43.76 -16.93 -29.90
C ASP A 389 -43.09 -16.88 -28.52
N PHE A 390 -43.55 -17.67 -27.55
CA PHE A 390 -43.06 -17.69 -26.19
C PHE A 390 -41.54 -17.89 -26.09
N PHE A 391 -41.00 -18.84 -26.84
CA PHE A 391 -39.58 -19.17 -26.82
C PHE A 391 -38.72 -17.99 -27.35
N TYR A 392 -39.20 -17.29 -28.36
CA TYR A 392 -38.63 -16.08 -28.88
C TYR A 392 -38.72 -14.92 -27.88
N VAL A 393 -39.91 -14.69 -27.33
CA VAL A 393 -40.19 -13.63 -26.34
C VAL A 393 -39.29 -13.79 -25.10
N ARG A 394 -39.05 -14.99 -24.66
CA ARG A 394 -38.22 -15.32 -23.50
C ARG A 394 -36.73 -15.51 -23.85
N GLY A 395 -36.36 -15.51 -25.15
CA GLY A 395 -34.98 -15.73 -25.58
C GLY A 395 -34.44 -17.13 -25.24
N MET A 396 -35.31 -18.15 -25.25
CA MET A 396 -34.94 -19.50 -24.92
C MET A 396 -34.21 -20.22 -26.07
N THR A 397 -33.17 -20.95 -25.71
CA THR A 397 -32.36 -21.74 -26.66
C THR A 397 -32.78 -23.21 -26.65
N PHE A 398 -32.87 -23.80 -27.83
CA PHE A 398 -33.17 -25.24 -27.99
C PHE A 398 -31.87 -26.04 -28.01
N LYS A 399 -31.81 -27.04 -27.12
CA LYS A 399 -30.70 -28.01 -27.11
C LYS A 399 -30.91 -29.05 -28.21
N SER A 400 -32.15 -29.46 -28.46
CA SER A 400 -32.53 -30.42 -29.53
C SER A 400 -33.99 -30.20 -29.94
N GLY A 401 -34.34 -30.57 -31.15
CA GLY A 401 -35.69 -30.39 -31.68
C GLY A 401 -36.04 -28.96 -32.10
N GLN A 402 -37.30 -28.60 -32.09
CA GLN A 402 -37.80 -27.29 -32.54
C GLN A 402 -39.06 -26.89 -31.74
N PRO A 403 -39.40 -25.56 -31.69
CA PRO A 403 -40.63 -25.09 -31.08
C PRO A 403 -41.89 -25.58 -31.86
N PHE A 404 -43.02 -25.62 -31.20
CA PHE A 404 -44.29 -25.76 -31.90
C PHE A 404 -44.70 -24.49 -32.63
N ASP A 405 -45.44 -24.64 -33.71
CA ASP A 405 -45.84 -23.53 -34.56
C ASP A 405 -47.24 -22.98 -34.21
N LYS A 406 -47.69 -21.94 -34.91
CA LYS A 406 -49.04 -21.35 -34.74
C LYS A 406 -50.17 -22.38 -35.08
N SER A 407 -49.89 -23.31 -35.96
CA SER A 407 -50.85 -24.38 -36.30
C SER A 407 -51.07 -25.31 -35.16
N SER A 408 -50.03 -25.69 -34.42
CA SER A 408 -50.13 -26.52 -33.17
C SER A 408 -50.99 -25.83 -32.10
N VAL A 409 -50.90 -24.49 -31.98
CA VAL A 409 -51.72 -23.70 -31.07
C VAL A 409 -53.20 -23.73 -31.51
N THR A 410 -53.47 -23.49 -32.78
CA THR A 410 -54.84 -23.45 -33.31
C THR A 410 -55.52 -24.79 -33.28
N GLN A 411 -54.79 -25.87 -33.59
CA GLN A 411 -55.28 -27.23 -33.62
C GLN A 411 -55.36 -27.93 -32.25
N ARG A 412 -54.87 -27.20 -31.18
CA ARG A 412 -54.77 -27.79 -29.82
C ARG A 412 -53.95 -29.06 -29.82
N ALA A 413 -52.81 -29.03 -30.52
CA ALA A 413 -51.92 -30.17 -30.62
C ALA A 413 -51.35 -30.58 -29.27
N GLN A 414 -51.01 -31.87 -29.13
CA GLN A 414 -50.38 -32.44 -27.93
C GLN A 414 -48.86 -32.53 -28.11
N ASP A 415 -48.28 -31.47 -28.64
CA ASP A 415 -46.84 -31.33 -28.80
C ASP A 415 -46.28 -30.67 -27.53
N VAL A 416 -45.24 -31.28 -26.95
CA VAL A 416 -44.59 -30.77 -25.71
C VAL A 416 -43.11 -30.50 -25.93
N VAL A 417 -42.66 -29.39 -25.40
CA VAL A 417 -41.24 -29.06 -25.24
C VAL A 417 -40.88 -29.25 -23.77
N ILE A 418 -39.80 -29.94 -23.47
CA ILE A 418 -39.34 -30.20 -22.12
C ILE A 418 -38.05 -29.40 -21.81
N ASP A 419 -37.79 -29.15 -20.52
CA ASP A 419 -36.52 -28.60 -20.08
C ASP A 419 -35.46 -29.69 -19.84
N THR A 420 -34.20 -29.30 -19.73
CA THR A 420 -33.08 -30.23 -19.46
C THR A 420 -33.21 -30.93 -18.09
N ASN A 421 -33.91 -30.38 -17.11
CA ASN A 421 -34.17 -31.06 -15.85
C ASN A 421 -35.15 -32.22 -16.03
N THR A 422 -36.21 -32.01 -16.80
CA THR A 422 -37.17 -33.04 -17.19
C THR A 422 -36.48 -34.11 -18.05
N GLU A 423 -35.59 -33.72 -18.99
CA GLU A 423 -34.79 -34.68 -19.75
C GLU A 423 -33.94 -35.56 -18.83
N LYS A 424 -33.21 -35.00 -17.89
CA LYS A 424 -32.37 -35.76 -16.93
C LYS A 424 -33.17 -36.70 -16.05
N THR A 425 -34.38 -36.32 -15.66
CA THR A 425 -35.23 -37.10 -14.77
C THR A 425 -35.84 -38.31 -15.47
N PHE A 426 -36.34 -38.12 -16.69
CA PHE A 426 -37.11 -39.18 -17.39
C PHE A 426 -36.29 -39.96 -18.44
N PHE A 427 -35.15 -39.39 -18.91
CA PHE A 427 -34.31 -39.96 -19.96
C PHE A 427 -32.84 -40.11 -19.52
N ALA A 428 -32.64 -40.47 -18.25
CA ALA A 428 -31.31 -40.71 -17.67
C ALA A 428 -30.55 -41.86 -18.35
N ASP A 429 -31.29 -42.75 -19.08
CA ASP A 429 -30.76 -43.85 -19.86
C ASP A 429 -30.07 -43.42 -21.19
N GLY A 430 -30.04 -42.09 -21.49
CA GLY A 430 -29.47 -41.54 -22.73
C GLY A 430 -30.39 -41.73 -23.97
N THR A 431 -31.61 -42.17 -23.82
CA THR A 431 -32.58 -42.24 -24.91
C THR A 431 -32.91 -40.82 -25.41
N ASN A 432 -32.93 -40.62 -26.73
CA ASN A 432 -33.33 -39.32 -27.29
C ASN A 432 -34.79 -39.03 -26.94
N PRO A 433 -35.08 -37.93 -26.19
CA PRO A 433 -36.44 -37.59 -25.79
C PRO A 433 -37.33 -37.15 -26.96
N VAL A 434 -36.76 -36.56 -28.03
CA VAL A 434 -37.53 -36.07 -29.16
C VAL A 434 -38.20 -37.19 -29.92
N GLY A 435 -39.54 -37.13 -30.10
CA GLY A 435 -40.38 -38.12 -30.69
C GLY A 435 -41.04 -39.08 -29.69
N GLN A 436 -40.58 -39.12 -28.42
CA GLN A 436 -41.21 -39.94 -27.37
C GLN A 436 -42.52 -39.33 -26.89
N VAL A 437 -43.36 -40.13 -26.31
CA VAL A 437 -44.64 -39.74 -25.74
C VAL A 437 -44.56 -39.73 -24.22
N LEU A 438 -44.81 -38.56 -23.63
CA LEU A 438 -44.87 -38.31 -22.19
C LEU A 438 -46.33 -38.14 -21.77
N LEU A 439 -46.74 -38.80 -20.70
CA LEU A 439 -48.10 -38.65 -20.16
C LEU A 439 -48.13 -37.50 -19.14
N LEU A 440 -48.90 -36.45 -19.41
CA LEU A 440 -49.09 -35.31 -18.52
C LEU A 440 -50.46 -35.40 -17.83
N GLY A 441 -50.49 -35.94 -16.61
CA GLY A 441 -51.72 -36.37 -15.97
C GLY A 441 -52.41 -37.45 -16.79
N SER A 442 -53.51 -37.10 -17.45
CA SER A 442 -54.26 -37.99 -18.37
C SER A 442 -54.02 -37.68 -19.87
N VAL A 443 -53.20 -36.70 -20.21
CA VAL A 443 -53.01 -36.23 -21.59
C VAL A 443 -51.69 -36.77 -22.17
N PRO A 444 -51.70 -37.67 -23.15
CA PRO A 444 -50.50 -38.11 -23.84
C PRO A 444 -49.97 -36.98 -24.73
N SER A 445 -48.70 -36.67 -24.60
CA SER A 445 -48.09 -35.57 -25.36
C SER A 445 -46.76 -36.00 -25.96
N ARG A 446 -46.54 -35.66 -27.23
CA ARG A 446 -45.31 -36.00 -27.97
C ARG A 446 -44.23 -34.95 -27.77
N ILE A 447 -43.03 -35.33 -27.34
CA ILE A 447 -41.91 -34.46 -27.16
C ILE A 447 -41.37 -34.05 -28.55
N ILE A 448 -41.32 -32.74 -28.81
CA ILE A 448 -40.85 -32.20 -30.09
C ILE A 448 -39.55 -31.41 -29.93
N GLY A 449 -39.19 -31.00 -28.70
CA GLY A 449 -37.97 -30.27 -28.45
C GLY A 449 -37.54 -30.28 -26.97
N VAL A 450 -36.29 -30.00 -26.76
CA VAL A 450 -35.66 -29.84 -25.42
C VAL A 450 -35.03 -28.45 -25.36
N ILE A 451 -35.29 -27.70 -24.30
CA ILE A 451 -34.71 -26.38 -24.03
C ILE A 451 -33.84 -26.44 -22.78
N ASP A 452 -32.93 -25.50 -22.68
CA ASP A 452 -32.14 -25.36 -21.45
C ASP A 452 -33.03 -24.96 -20.27
N ALA A 453 -32.79 -25.58 -19.10
CA ALA A 453 -33.55 -25.28 -17.90
C ALA A 453 -33.31 -23.81 -17.49
N GLN A 454 -34.37 -23.08 -17.20
CA GLN A 454 -34.24 -21.70 -16.68
C GLN A 454 -33.75 -21.76 -15.23
N GLN A 455 -32.76 -20.98 -14.92
CA GLN A 455 -32.33 -20.77 -13.55
C GLN A 455 -33.36 -19.89 -12.83
N GLY A 456 -33.84 -20.35 -11.69
CA GLY A 456 -34.73 -19.53 -10.85
C GLY A 456 -33.99 -18.34 -10.21
N PHE A 457 -34.74 -17.35 -9.73
CA PHE A 457 -34.21 -16.14 -9.08
C PHE A 457 -33.26 -16.40 -7.89
N MET A 458 -33.34 -17.61 -7.27
CA MET A 458 -32.51 -18.02 -6.13
C MET A 458 -31.59 -19.23 -6.42
N GLY A 459 -31.20 -19.47 -7.65
CA GLY A 459 -30.32 -20.57 -8.03
C GLY A 459 -31.00 -21.61 -8.92
N SER A 460 -30.29 -22.71 -9.27
CA SER A 460 -30.85 -23.80 -10.07
C SER A 460 -32.05 -24.40 -9.36
N SER A 461 -33.23 -24.22 -9.93
CA SER A 461 -34.44 -24.93 -9.52
C SER A 461 -34.39 -26.31 -10.16
N ASP A 462 -34.41 -27.37 -9.34
CA ASP A 462 -34.59 -28.74 -9.82
C ASP A 462 -36.04 -29.01 -10.27
N SER A 463 -36.86 -27.96 -10.34
CA SER A 463 -38.27 -28.09 -10.79
C SER A 463 -38.33 -28.48 -12.26
N LEU A 464 -39.18 -29.42 -12.53
CA LEU A 464 -39.45 -29.92 -13.87
C LEU A 464 -40.45 -29.01 -14.55
N ASN A 465 -40.12 -28.53 -15.75
CA ASN A 465 -41.01 -27.69 -16.55
C ASN A 465 -41.25 -28.29 -17.93
N VAL A 466 -42.48 -28.26 -18.34
CA VAL A 466 -42.88 -28.65 -19.69
C VAL A 466 -43.75 -27.58 -20.31
N TYR A 467 -43.65 -27.40 -21.62
CA TYR A 467 -44.31 -26.34 -22.37
C TYR A 467 -45.17 -26.89 -23.49
N LEU A 468 -46.43 -26.52 -23.52
CA LEU A 468 -47.43 -26.94 -24.52
C LEU A 468 -48.18 -25.73 -25.08
N PRO A 469 -48.88 -25.86 -26.19
CA PRO A 469 -49.82 -24.86 -26.64
C PRO A 469 -50.84 -24.47 -25.56
N TYR A 470 -50.97 -23.16 -25.26
CA TYR A 470 -51.85 -22.68 -24.20
C TYR A 470 -53.30 -23.15 -24.42
N SER A 471 -53.75 -23.22 -25.69
CA SER A 471 -55.05 -23.71 -26.07
C SER A 471 -55.31 -25.19 -25.68
N THR A 472 -54.26 -26.01 -25.71
CA THR A 472 -54.33 -27.42 -25.27
C THR A 472 -54.42 -27.49 -23.75
N VAL A 473 -53.59 -26.74 -23.02
CA VAL A 473 -53.62 -26.67 -21.56
C VAL A 473 -54.94 -26.18 -21.04
N MET A 474 -55.43 -25.06 -21.59
CA MET A 474 -56.73 -24.47 -21.21
C MET A 474 -57.91 -25.41 -21.44
N SER A 475 -57.95 -26.07 -22.59
CA SER A 475 -59.13 -26.90 -22.93
C SER A 475 -59.08 -28.32 -22.36
N ARG A 476 -57.91 -28.96 -22.30
CA ARG A 476 -57.78 -30.40 -21.92
C ARG A 476 -57.38 -30.62 -20.47
N MET A 477 -56.72 -29.64 -19.84
CA MET A 477 -56.18 -29.77 -18.49
C MET A 477 -56.91 -28.90 -17.46
N LEU A 478 -57.19 -27.62 -17.81
CA LEU A 478 -57.78 -26.65 -16.88
C LEU A 478 -59.29 -26.50 -17.03
N GLY A 479 -59.85 -26.77 -18.22
CA GLY A 479 -61.30 -26.55 -18.49
C GLY A 479 -61.74 -25.08 -18.34
N GLN A 480 -60.86 -24.13 -18.69
CA GLN A 480 -61.10 -22.68 -18.53
C GLN A 480 -60.82 -21.90 -19.83
N SER A 481 -61.37 -20.70 -19.95
CA SER A 481 -61.22 -19.83 -21.13
C SER A 481 -60.37 -18.62 -20.88
N ASN A 482 -59.88 -18.41 -19.67
CA ASN A 482 -59.00 -17.33 -19.27
C ASN A 482 -57.55 -17.78 -19.15
N VAL A 483 -56.63 -16.83 -19.36
CA VAL A 483 -55.21 -16.99 -19.17
C VAL A 483 -54.77 -16.40 -17.83
N ARG A 484 -53.69 -16.90 -17.28
CA ARG A 484 -53.15 -16.42 -16.00
C ARG A 484 -52.32 -15.14 -16.16
N SER A 485 -51.59 -15.04 -17.26
CA SER A 485 -50.78 -13.86 -17.58
C SER A 485 -50.58 -13.75 -19.09
N ILE A 486 -50.21 -12.58 -19.54
CA ILE A 486 -49.77 -12.32 -20.92
C ILE A 486 -48.38 -11.72 -20.84
N ILE A 487 -47.42 -12.32 -21.54
CA ILE A 487 -46.04 -11.86 -21.64
C ILE A 487 -45.92 -11.09 -22.96
N VAL A 488 -45.50 -9.85 -22.88
CA VAL A 488 -45.30 -8.94 -24.00
C VAL A 488 -43.85 -8.55 -24.11
N ARG A 489 -43.25 -8.79 -25.27
CA ARG A 489 -41.92 -8.28 -25.60
C ARG A 489 -42.06 -6.95 -26.35
N ILE A 490 -41.35 -5.95 -25.85
CA ILE A 490 -41.36 -4.63 -26.45
C ILE A 490 -40.18 -4.47 -27.39
N LYS A 491 -40.37 -3.80 -28.53
CA LYS A 491 -39.29 -3.46 -29.47
C LYS A 491 -38.30 -2.52 -28.82
N ASP A 492 -37.03 -2.69 -29.10
CA ASP A 492 -35.91 -1.92 -28.48
C ASP A 492 -36.01 -0.40 -28.75
N GLU A 493 -36.79 0.01 -29.77
CA GLU A 493 -36.98 1.42 -30.15
C GLU A 493 -37.92 2.17 -29.18
N TYR A 494 -38.69 1.49 -28.36
CA TYR A 494 -39.68 2.08 -27.46
C TYR A 494 -39.26 1.95 -25.98
N PRO A 495 -39.38 3.04 -25.18
CA PRO A 495 -39.18 2.97 -23.75
C PRO A 495 -40.18 1.99 -23.10
N SER A 496 -39.66 1.02 -22.33
CA SER A 496 -40.49 -0.01 -21.70
C SER A 496 -41.55 0.56 -20.73
N SER A 497 -41.26 1.69 -20.05
CA SER A 497 -42.19 2.40 -19.17
C SER A 497 -43.36 3.05 -19.93
N ALA A 498 -43.12 3.59 -21.12
CA ALA A 498 -44.16 4.16 -21.96
C ALA A 498 -45.06 3.07 -22.55
N ALA A 499 -44.46 1.94 -22.98
CA ALA A 499 -45.18 0.76 -23.46
C ALA A 499 -46.04 0.14 -22.35
N GLU A 500 -45.54 0.09 -21.12
CA GLU A 500 -46.26 -0.41 -19.92
C GLU A 500 -47.56 0.40 -19.69
N ASN A 501 -47.45 1.71 -19.69
CA ASN A 501 -48.63 2.56 -19.54
C ASN A 501 -49.65 2.40 -20.69
N ALA A 502 -49.15 2.22 -21.92
CA ALA A 502 -50.00 1.98 -23.08
C ALA A 502 -50.72 0.61 -22.98
N ILE A 503 -50.05 -0.43 -22.52
CA ILE A 503 -50.65 -1.76 -22.26
C ILE A 503 -51.76 -1.64 -21.23
N LEU A 504 -51.51 -0.99 -20.08
CA LEU A 504 -52.50 -0.79 -19.03
C LEU A 504 -53.71 -0.05 -19.53
N THR A 505 -53.50 1.05 -20.25
CA THR A 505 -54.60 1.87 -20.83
C THR A 505 -55.43 1.07 -21.82
N LEU A 506 -54.81 0.29 -22.70
CA LEU A 506 -55.51 -0.55 -23.66
C LEU A 506 -56.40 -1.63 -22.97
N LEU A 507 -55.83 -2.31 -21.97
CA LEU A 507 -56.57 -3.33 -21.25
C LEU A 507 -57.66 -2.74 -20.37
N GLU A 508 -57.46 -1.60 -19.73
CA GLU A 508 -58.51 -0.87 -19.00
C GLU A 508 -59.66 -0.45 -19.91
N GLN A 509 -59.39 0.03 -21.12
CA GLN A 509 -60.42 0.35 -22.12
C GLN A 509 -61.22 -0.90 -22.56
N ARG A 510 -60.54 -2.04 -22.69
CA ARG A 510 -61.20 -3.31 -23.09
C ARG A 510 -61.99 -3.95 -21.97
N HIS A 511 -61.52 -3.92 -20.75
CA HIS A 511 -62.14 -4.54 -19.58
C HIS A 511 -63.16 -3.60 -18.87
N GLY A 512 -63.05 -2.28 -19.11
CA GLY A 512 -63.87 -1.29 -18.41
C GLY A 512 -63.50 -1.03 -16.95
N ALA A 513 -62.41 -1.64 -16.49
CA ALA A 513 -61.90 -1.51 -15.14
C ALA A 513 -60.40 -1.85 -15.09
N GLN A 514 -59.71 -1.27 -14.11
CA GLN A 514 -58.32 -1.60 -13.84
C GLN A 514 -58.25 -2.90 -13.02
N ASP A 515 -58.21 -4.05 -13.71
CA ASP A 515 -58.26 -5.39 -13.17
C ASP A 515 -56.99 -6.19 -13.52
N VAL A 516 -55.98 -5.54 -14.05
CA VAL A 516 -54.68 -6.10 -14.37
C VAL A 516 -53.54 -5.25 -13.77
N PHE A 517 -52.41 -5.87 -13.49
CA PHE A 517 -51.17 -5.19 -13.12
C PHE A 517 -50.02 -5.73 -13.95
N THR A 518 -48.94 -4.97 -14.05
CA THR A 518 -47.81 -5.29 -14.88
C THR A 518 -46.54 -5.52 -14.01
N GLN A 519 -45.69 -6.38 -14.52
CA GLN A 519 -44.34 -6.55 -14.01
C GLN A 519 -43.37 -6.31 -15.17
N ASN A 520 -42.64 -5.24 -15.07
CA ASN A 520 -41.69 -4.82 -16.08
C ASN A 520 -40.28 -5.33 -15.69
N SER A 521 -39.66 -6.15 -16.56
CA SER A 521 -38.33 -6.72 -16.31
C SER A 521 -37.26 -5.63 -16.25
N ASP A 522 -37.40 -4.52 -17.00
CA ASP A 522 -36.43 -3.43 -17.01
C ASP A 522 -36.49 -2.60 -15.71
N SER A 523 -37.67 -2.34 -15.16
CA SER A 523 -37.78 -1.63 -13.88
C SER A 523 -37.25 -2.44 -12.71
N ILE A 524 -37.37 -3.77 -12.75
CA ILE A 524 -36.71 -4.66 -11.79
C ILE A 524 -35.18 -4.53 -11.90
N ARG A 525 -34.66 -4.58 -13.14
CA ARG A 525 -33.23 -4.43 -13.40
C ARG A 525 -32.69 -3.07 -12.92
N GLU A 526 -33.39 -1.96 -13.19
CA GLU A 526 -33.03 -0.64 -12.69
C GLU A 526 -33.03 -0.56 -11.16
N THR A 527 -34.06 -1.09 -10.52
CA THR A 527 -34.18 -1.12 -9.05
C THR A 527 -33.01 -1.90 -8.43
N ILE A 528 -32.63 -3.03 -9.01
CA ILE A 528 -31.50 -3.83 -8.56
C ILE A 528 -30.19 -3.10 -8.79
N GLN A 529 -30.01 -2.46 -9.95
CA GLN A 529 -28.81 -1.66 -10.22
C GLN A 529 -28.65 -0.50 -9.22
N GLN A 530 -29.73 0.25 -8.93
CA GLN A 530 -29.73 1.31 -7.93
C GLN A 530 -29.43 0.80 -6.53
N THR A 531 -30.06 -0.32 -6.13
CA THR A 531 -29.82 -0.96 -4.83
C THR A 531 -28.37 -1.39 -4.71
N THR A 532 -27.82 -2.05 -5.75
CA THR A 532 -26.44 -2.50 -5.78
C THR A 532 -25.47 -1.31 -5.74
N ALA A 533 -25.76 -0.22 -6.48
CA ALA A 533 -24.95 1.00 -6.45
C ALA A 533 -24.92 1.62 -5.04
N THR A 534 -26.07 1.68 -4.37
CA THR A 534 -26.18 2.18 -2.99
C THR A 534 -25.41 1.30 -2.02
N MET A 535 -25.52 -0.02 -2.12
CA MET A 535 -24.75 -0.97 -1.29
C MET A 535 -23.25 -0.85 -1.55
N THR A 536 -22.83 -0.71 -2.80
CA THR A 536 -21.42 -0.51 -3.16
C THR A 536 -20.87 0.79 -2.55
N LEU A 537 -21.66 1.86 -2.55
CA LEU A 537 -21.29 3.14 -1.92
C LEU A 537 -21.11 2.99 -0.41
N LEU A 538 -22.05 2.34 0.29
CA LEU A 538 -21.95 2.08 1.74
C LEU A 538 -20.72 1.25 2.09
N ILE A 539 -20.48 0.19 1.33
CA ILE A 539 -19.32 -0.68 1.51
C ILE A 539 -18.03 0.08 1.26
N SER A 540 -17.99 0.92 0.21
CA SER A 540 -16.82 1.76 -0.08
C SER A 540 -16.56 2.76 1.04
N ALA A 541 -17.58 3.31 1.67
CA ALA A 541 -17.42 4.19 2.82
C ALA A 541 -16.80 3.45 4.03
N ILE A 542 -17.28 2.24 4.35
CA ILE A 542 -16.71 1.39 5.41
C ILE A 542 -15.26 1.03 5.08
N ALA A 543 -14.97 0.74 3.83
CA ALA A 543 -13.64 0.45 3.34
C ALA A 543 -12.66 1.61 3.55
N VAL A 544 -13.08 2.84 3.22
CA VAL A 544 -12.29 4.06 3.46
C VAL A 544 -12.01 4.24 4.96
N ILE A 545 -13.01 4.04 5.82
CA ILE A 545 -12.82 4.14 7.27
C ILE A 545 -11.80 3.10 7.75
N SER A 546 -11.91 1.85 7.30
CA SER A 546 -10.97 0.78 7.66
C SER A 546 -9.53 1.09 7.21
N LEU A 547 -9.37 1.65 6.01
CA LEU A 547 -8.09 2.08 5.47
C LEU A 547 -7.49 3.25 6.26
N VAL A 548 -8.30 4.22 6.68
CA VAL A 548 -7.86 5.35 7.52
C VAL A 548 -7.38 4.83 8.89
N VAL A 549 -8.12 3.92 9.50
CA VAL A 549 -7.71 3.29 10.77
C VAL A 549 -6.39 2.53 10.61
N GLY A 550 -6.24 1.76 9.52
CA GLY A 550 -4.98 1.09 9.19
C GLY A 550 -3.83 2.08 8.99
N GLY A 551 -4.09 3.20 8.31
CA GLY A 551 -3.11 4.28 8.10
C GLY A 551 -2.68 4.97 9.41
N ILE A 552 -3.60 5.23 10.33
CA ILE A 552 -3.29 5.76 11.67
C ILE A 552 -2.41 4.76 12.44
N GLY A 553 -2.68 3.46 12.28
CA GLY A 553 -1.83 2.40 12.84
C GLY A 553 -0.39 2.48 12.31
N VAL A 554 -0.20 2.67 11.00
CA VAL A 554 1.12 2.88 10.38
C VAL A 554 1.78 4.12 10.95
N MET A 555 1.07 5.25 11.01
CA MET A 555 1.60 6.52 11.56
C MET A 555 2.10 6.34 13.00
N ASN A 556 1.30 5.72 13.87
CA ASN A 556 1.66 5.52 15.26
C ASN A 556 2.92 4.64 15.41
N ILE A 557 2.99 3.55 14.67
CA ILE A 557 4.15 2.64 14.72
C ILE A 557 5.40 3.32 14.14
N MET A 558 5.26 4.10 13.07
CA MET A 558 6.36 4.88 12.51
C MET A 558 6.86 5.96 13.48
N LEU A 559 5.97 6.63 14.24
CA LEU A 559 6.37 7.58 15.29
C LEU A 559 7.18 6.89 16.38
N VAL A 560 6.74 5.73 16.85
CA VAL A 560 7.50 4.91 17.80
C VAL A 560 8.86 4.50 17.21
N SER A 561 8.90 4.07 15.96
CA SER A 561 10.15 3.71 15.28
C SER A 561 11.14 4.88 15.20
N VAL A 562 10.67 6.10 14.94
CA VAL A 562 11.50 7.31 14.93
C VAL A 562 12.05 7.60 16.32
N THR A 563 11.23 7.49 17.39
CA THR A 563 11.68 7.75 18.76
C THR A 563 12.71 6.74 19.25
N GLU A 564 12.56 5.46 18.92
CA GLU A 564 13.55 4.42 19.27
C GLU A 564 14.86 4.56 18.50
N ARG A 565 14.81 5.06 17.27
CA ARG A 565 15.98 5.22 16.38
C ARG A 565 16.53 6.66 16.39
N THR A 566 16.17 7.47 17.38
CA THR A 566 16.59 8.89 17.47
C THR A 566 18.11 9.03 17.41
N GLN A 567 18.85 8.21 18.16
CA GLN A 567 20.32 8.23 18.19
C GLN A 567 20.91 7.85 16.82
N GLU A 568 20.36 6.85 16.15
CA GLU A 568 20.76 6.41 14.81
C GLU A 568 20.57 7.53 13.78
N ILE A 569 19.44 8.26 13.86
CA ILE A 569 19.17 9.42 13.02
C ILE A 569 20.19 10.53 13.31
N GLY A 570 20.47 10.79 14.58
CA GLY A 570 21.48 11.77 15.01
C GLY A 570 22.87 11.50 14.42
N VAL A 571 23.30 10.24 14.44
CA VAL A 571 24.58 9.81 13.83
C VAL A 571 24.58 10.07 12.33
N ARG A 572 23.51 9.71 11.60
CA ARG A 572 23.41 9.97 10.17
C ARG A 572 23.50 11.47 9.86
N MET A 573 22.80 12.29 10.63
CA MET A 573 22.85 13.75 10.47
C MET A 573 24.24 14.30 10.79
N ALA A 574 24.91 13.78 11.82
CA ALA A 574 26.26 14.19 12.21
C ALA A 574 27.29 13.91 11.09
N VAL A 575 27.19 12.75 10.43
CA VAL A 575 28.09 12.43 9.31
C VAL A 575 27.69 13.07 7.98
N GLY A 576 26.67 13.95 8.01
CA GLY A 576 26.31 14.83 6.91
C GLY A 576 25.09 14.42 6.07
N ALA A 577 24.18 13.61 6.59
CA ALA A 577 22.88 13.40 5.96
C ALA A 577 22.09 14.71 5.94
N ARG A 578 21.42 14.98 4.82
CA ARG A 578 20.47 16.09 4.68
C ARG A 578 19.14 15.74 5.31
N GLN A 579 18.33 16.75 5.66
CA GLN A 579 16.96 16.51 6.12
C GLN A 579 16.14 15.76 5.07
N SER A 580 16.34 16.07 3.79
CA SER A 580 15.69 15.37 2.67
C SER A 580 16.07 13.89 2.55
N ASP A 581 17.30 13.51 2.89
CA ASP A 581 17.76 12.12 2.83
C ASP A 581 17.05 11.27 3.92
N ILE A 582 16.92 11.83 5.13
CA ILE A 582 16.20 11.19 6.25
C ILE A 582 14.70 11.08 5.93
N LEU A 583 14.09 12.19 5.43
CA LEU A 583 12.68 12.17 5.02
C LEU A 583 12.39 11.08 3.98
N GLN A 584 13.21 11.00 2.92
CA GLN A 584 13.06 10.00 1.86
C GLN A 584 13.20 8.58 2.40
N GLN A 585 14.17 8.33 3.28
CA GLN A 585 14.38 7.00 3.84
C GLN A 585 13.16 6.49 4.60
N PHE A 586 12.63 7.28 5.55
CA PHE A 586 11.47 6.89 6.34
C PHE A 586 10.17 6.82 5.51
N LEU A 587 10.03 7.69 4.51
CA LEU A 587 8.89 7.65 3.61
C LEU A 587 8.89 6.38 2.73
N ILE A 588 10.05 5.99 2.21
CA ILE A 588 10.21 4.73 1.45
C ILE A 588 9.90 3.53 2.35
N GLU A 589 10.36 3.54 3.61
CA GLU A 589 10.05 2.48 4.58
C GLU A 589 8.53 2.34 4.78
N ALA A 590 7.81 3.46 4.98
CA ALA A 590 6.35 3.45 5.10
C ALA A 590 5.64 2.94 3.84
N ILE A 591 6.06 3.40 2.65
CA ILE A 591 5.49 2.97 1.37
C ILE A 591 5.71 1.46 1.16
N LEU A 592 6.91 0.95 1.45
CA LEU A 592 7.23 -0.47 1.30
C LEU A 592 6.37 -1.36 2.22
N VAL A 593 6.22 -0.96 3.48
CA VAL A 593 5.35 -1.68 4.44
C VAL A 593 3.91 -1.71 3.92
N CYS A 594 3.40 -0.57 3.40
CA CYS A 594 2.06 -0.49 2.85
C CYS A 594 1.88 -1.32 1.57
N LEU A 595 2.85 -1.30 0.66
CA LEU A 595 2.82 -2.09 -0.57
C LEU A 595 2.86 -3.60 -0.28
N LEU A 596 3.75 -4.04 0.60
CA LEU A 596 3.82 -5.45 1.00
C LEU A 596 2.54 -5.89 1.72
N GLY A 597 2.02 -5.05 2.62
CA GLY A 597 0.71 -5.26 3.24
C GLY A 597 -0.41 -5.34 2.21
N GLY A 598 -0.37 -4.51 1.16
CA GLY A 598 -1.29 -4.52 0.03
C GLY A 598 -1.26 -5.83 -0.76
N VAL A 599 -0.06 -6.30 -1.13
CA VAL A 599 0.13 -7.59 -1.81
C VAL A 599 -0.45 -8.74 -0.97
N LEU A 600 -0.07 -8.81 0.30
CA LEU A 600 -0.54 -9.86 1.21
C LEU A 600 -2.06 -9.77 1.45
N GLY A 601 -2.63 -8.56 1.52
CA GLY A 601 -4.07 -8.35 1.65
C GLY A 601 -4.84 -8.85 0.42
N VAL A 602 -4.36 -8.57 -0.79
CA VAL A 602 -4.95 -9.11 -2.02
C VAL A 602 -4.84 -10.63 -2.09
N LEU A 603 -3.66 -11.18 -1.76
CA LEU A 603 -3.48 -12.65 -1.71
C LEU A 603 -4.41 -13.32 -0.69
N LEU A 604 -4.58 -12.70 0.47
CA LEU A 604 -5.51 -13.18 1.49
C LEU A 604 -6.96 -13.16 0.99
N SER A 605 -7.37 -12.07 0.32
CA SER A 605 -8.70 -11.95 -0.29
C SER A 605 -8.95 -13.04 -1.33
N LEU A 606 -7.97 -13.29 -2.23
CA LEU A 606 -8.06 -14.35 -3.22
C LEU A 606 -8.18 -15.74 -2.57
N GLY A 607 -7.41 -15.98 -1.50
CA GLY A 607 -7.49 -17.22 -0.72
C GLY A 607 -8.88 -17.42 -0.08
N ILE A 608 -9.42 -16.36 0.53
CA ILE A 608 -10.79 -16.38 1.10
C ILE A 608 -11.82 -16.68 0.01
N GLY A 609 -11.68 -16.04 -1.17
CA GLY A 609 -12.59 -16.29 -2.29
C GLY A 609 -12.57 -17.74 -2.81
N GLN A 610 -11.38 -18.35 -2.87
CA GLN A 610 -11.26 -19.77 -3.23
C GLN A 610 -11.93 -20.70 -2.19
N ILE A 611 -11.74 -20.39 -0.91
CA ILE A 611 -12.36 -21.14 0.19
C ILE A 611 -13.89 -21.04 0.11
N ILE A 612 -14.42 -19.81 -0.02
CA ILE A 612 -15.87 -19.59 -0.15
C ILE A 612 -16.41 -20.29 -1.40
N GLY A 613 -15.75 -20.15 -2.54
CA GLY A 613 -16.16 -20.82 -3.79
C GLY A 613 -16.13 -22.34 -3.71
N HIS A 614 -15.28 -22.93 -2.84
CA HIS A 614 -15.27 -24.37 -2.62
C HIS A 614 -16.42 -24.85 -1.73
N PHE A 615 -16.72 -24.11 -0.64
CA PHE A 615 -17.74 -24.52 0.34
C PHE A 615 -19.16 -24.05 -0.02
N ALA A 616 -19.29 -22.94 -0.74
CA ALA A 616 -20.58 -22.34 -1.12
C ALA A 616 -20.87 -22.47 -2.62
N LYS A 617 -20.48 -23.57 -3.25
CA LYS A 617 -20.70 -23.82 -4.69
C LYS A 617 -22.16 -23.58 -5.08
N GLY A 618 -22.36 -22.67 -6.04
CA GLY A 618 -23.69 -22.38 -6.60
C GLY A 618 -24.53 -21.34 -5.83
N VAL A 619 -24.07 -20.88 -4.67
CA VAL A 619 -24.79 -19.86 -3.87
C VAL A 619 -24.12 -18.49 -3.95
N ILE A 620 -22.79 -18.47 -3.94
CA ILE A 620 -22.00 -17.22 -3.91
C ILE A 620 -20.83 -17.36 -4.87
N GLU A 621 -20.79 -16.50 -5.90
CA GLU A 621 -19.63 -16.34 -6.77
C GLU A 621 -18.91 -15.04 -6.44
N MET A 622 -17.59 -15.09 -6.26
CA MET A 622 -16.77 -13.90 -6.13
C MET A 622 -16.18 -13.51 -7.47
N SER A 623 -16.52 -12.32 -7.95
CA SER A 623 -15.99 -11.75 -9.20
C SER A 623 -14.92 -10.69 -8.90
N TYR A 624 -13.65 -11.05 -9.09
CA TYR A 624 -12.53 -10.14 -8.91
C TYR A 624 -12.32 -9.28 -10.15
N SER A 625 -12.36 -7.96 -9.95
CA SER A 625 -12.06 -7.00 -11.01
C SER A 625 -10.60 -6.56 -10.92
N THR A 626 -9.89 -6.55 -12.06
CA THR A 626 -8.54 -5.99 -12.16
C THR A 626 -8.49 -4.53 -11.70
N THR A 627 -9.54 -3.76 -11.99
CA THR A 627 -9.67 -2.37 -11.53
C THR A 627 -9.66 -2.27 -10.01
N SER A 628 -10.36 -3.17 -9.30
CA SER A 628 -10.40 -3.19 -7.82
C SER A 628 -9.03 -3.52 -7.22
N ILE A 629 -8.28 -4.44 -7.83
CA ILE A 629 -6.93 -4.81 -7.39
C ILE A 629 -5.97 -3.62 -7.59
N VAL A 630 -5.98 -2.98 -8.76
CA VAL A 630 -5.17 -1.79 -9.04
C VAL A 630 -5.53 -0.65 -8.09
N ALA A 631 -6.82 -0.39 -7.86
CA ALA A 631 -7.28 0.61 -6.91
C ALA A 631 -6.77 0.32 -5.49
N ALA A 632 -6.77 -0.93 -5.05
CA ALA A 632 -6.22 -1.34 -3.75
C ALA A 632 -4.72 -1.01 -3.62
N PHE A 633 -3.91 -1.24 -4.66
CA PHE A 633 -2.49 -0.88 -4.67
C PHE A 633 -2.27 0.63 -4.65
N VAL A 634 -3.04 1.39 -5.42
CA VAL A 634 -2.97 2.86 -5.42
C VAL A 634 -3.34 3.42 -4.05
N CYS A 635 -4.44 2.94 -3.46
CA CYS A 635 -4.87 3.34 -2.11
C CYS A 635 -3.81 2.98 -1.05
N SER A 636 -3.23 1.77 -1.10
CA SER A 636 -2.16 1.35 -0.19
C SER A 636 -0.94 2.27 -0.27
N SER A 637 -0.51 2.62 -1.48
CA SER A 637 0.61 3.54 -1.71
C SER A 637 0.30 4.94 -1.16
N LEU A 638 -0.91 5.45 -1.41
CA LEU A 638 -1.34 6.76 -0.90
C LEU A 638 -1.37 6.80 0.63
N ILE A 639 -1.83 5.72 1.28
CA ILE A 639 -1.81 5.59 2.73
C ILE A 639 -0.38 5.64 3.25
N GLY A 640 0.55 4.91 2.63
CA GLY A 640 1.96 4.94 2.97
C GLY A 640 2.55 6.33 2.89
N ILE A 641 2.22 7.09 1.84
CA ILE A 641 2.68 8.48 1.66
C ILE A 641 2.04 9.41 2.70
N VAL A 642 0.72 9.42 2.83
CA VAL A 642 -0.02 10.37 3.67
C VAL A 642 0.30 10.16 5.16
N PHE A 643 0.21 8.93 5.64
CA PHE A 643 0.42 8.61 7.05
C PHE A 643 1.89 8.40 7.42
N GLY A 644 2.76 8.10 6.45
CA GLY A 644 4.21 8.04 6.64
C GLY A 644 4.90 9.41 6.62
N PHE A 645 4.28 10.43 5.98
CA PHE A 645 4.92 11.73 5.80
C PHE A 645 5.18 12.47 7.13
N LEU A 646 4.21 12.50 8.04
CA LEU A 646 4.35 13.21 9.31
C LEU A 646 5.47 12.62 10.21
N PRO A 647 5.54 11.30 10.45
CA PRO A 647 6.67 10.68 11.15
C PRO A 647 8.02 10.92 10.47
N ALA A 648 8.07 10.79 9.15
CA ALA A 648 9.29 11.00 8.38
C ALA A 648 9.79 12.45 8.45
N ARG A 649 8.86 13.43 8.43
CA ARG A 649 9.18 14.84 8.62
C ARG A 649 9.71 15.11 10.03
N ASN A 650 9.08 14.53 11.05
CA ASN A 650 9.55 14.67 12.42
C ASN A 650 10.96 14.11 12.59
N ALA A 651 11.26 12.95 11.98
CA ALA A 651 12.60 12.38 11.96
C ALA A 651 13.63 13.30 11.29
N ALA A 652 13.25 13.91 10.16
CA ALA A 652 14.11 14.81 9.40
C ALA A 652 14.41 16.15 10.10
N GLN A 653 13.53 16.57 11.01
CA GLN A 653 13.65 17.82 11.76
C GLN A 653 14.28 17.66 13.15
N LEU A 654 14.75 16.45 13.49
CA LEU A 654 15.45 16.23 14.76
C LEU A 654 16.72 17.10 14.84
N ASP A 655 16.97 17.65 16.02
CA ASP A 655 18.25 18.30 16.32
C ASP A 655 19.33 17.21 16.47
N PRO A 656 20.42 17.25 15.67
CA PRO A 656 21.48 16.25 15.72
C PRO A 656 22.13 16.13 17.11
N VAL A 657 22.32 17.25 17.82
CA VAL A 657 22.94 17.26 19.14
C VAL A 657 22.02 16.62 20.17
N ALA A 658 20.75 17.02 20.18
CA ALA A 658 19.75 16.43 21.08
C ALA A 658 19.52 14.92 20.78
N ALA A 659 19.61 14.53 19.51
CA ALA A 659 19.46 13.14 19.09
C ALA A 659 20.63 12.27 19.54
N LEU A 660 21.87 12.77 19.49
CA LEU A 660 23.07 12.08 19.95
C LEU A 660 23.17 11.97 21.49
N ALA A 661 22.60 12.95 22.22
CA ALA A 661 22.63 13.02 23.69
C ALA A 661 21.59 12.10 24.37
N ARG A 662 20.60 11.57 23.63
CA ARG A 662 19.62 10.64 24.20
C ARG A 662 20.25 9.29 24.47
N GLU A 663 20.14 8.80 25.71
CA GLU A 663 20.54 7.45 26.15
C GLU A 663 19.54 6.39 25.77
#